data_9d22344e21242082d686606aa7207be5
#
_entry.id   9d22344e21242082d686606aa7207be5
#
_cell.length_a   1.000
_cell.length_b   1.000
_cell.length_c   1.000
_cell.angle_alpha   90.00
_cell.angle_beta   90.00
_cell.angle_gamma   90.00
#
_symmetry.space_group_name_H-M   'P 1'
#
loop_
_entity.id
_entity.type
_entity.pdbx_description
1 polymer ?
#
loop_
_entity_poly.entity_id
_entity_poly.type
_entity_poly.pdbx_seq_one_letter_code
_entity_poly.pdbx_strand_id
1 'polypeptide(L)'
;MLAQAAKIKLLFDCFYPLGGRLLSSFVGLRGGVILLSCCLTLPVIAADSIDNDAAPEQKVMLEKHYQQALYAYFQGDVLTALSQFSLLEQRYPQGLAHIPDYLRKQDIEPELLKGALSLSYGIEDQAAEIFQRLLADYDSAEKRTQAWFLLGLTYYRQEQWQKASASFKQITEAQASDYLDVQGHDQWIYLQAQLRSLYPDLNGVQGNIAISESDKNYWQQALSADSIYHYYLQYNQALATLESGDVQLAIRQLEDLITQPNRGFSQFVRTWLSPLMTESSLTSEEQVEAQQQEVYGVLDRAKLTLAYVLLQQDQPQQAYRIFSQIRREGLDGEAAVLGYGWAAAKSDELQNALGIWQSLIQQPRYSEYRLEAYLASAYAYEKAYAPRQSVATLRAGLARFDEALLELSEARQYVSQASFLLQLAYDFEPSQPALIKPTSPKSEALRLLVNQLGVSNQFRHHLSALQQTQILESRLTDWQQRMAYYDLMLDEREEQRLQRAHLMLQNQIFAQLPRLVEQRDDLAQTLMKAEQQGDAEVLMAPQFHQWVARLHEAQQRLQKIETLKAQLQQPALKAEYAARLKRIRGTLVWLASEAYPDNRRQAQKALAELDQTLDKANKQQNQLLLELQDRPDYAAQRQQVAAIALRIEQQLQKSRELQRDLVTTLKHELTQLIDQQQDKVKDYILQAQLALVRLNDQALQQSQTQGTQVPAPEIGRPPQLAPTVEKVQTQ
;
A
#
# COMPACT_ATOMS: atom_id res chain seq x y z
N MET A 1 -14.50 3.47 -7.98
CA MET A 1 -13.57 2.85 -8.94
C MET A 1 -12.56 3.82 -9.54
N LEU A 2 -12.90 5.10 -9.70
CA LEU A 2 -12.04 6.08 -10.39
C LEU A 2 -10.85 6.65 -9.58
N ALA A 3 -10.83 6.53 -8.27
CA ALA A 3 -9.75 7.07 -7.41
C ALA A 3 -8.59 6.08 -7.12
N GLN A 4 -8.66 4.85 -7.61
CA GLN A 4 -7.76 3.76 -7.18
C GLN A 4 -6.57 3.53 -8.10
N ALA A 5 -6.68 3.88 -9.34
CA ALA A 5 -5.59 3.74 -10.32
C ALA A 5 -4.47 4.78 -10.13
N ALA A 6 -4.78 5.94 -9.56
CA ALA A 6 -3.76 6.92 -9.18
C ALA A 6 -2.79 6.40 -8.10
N LYS A 7 -3.21 5.43 -7.27
CA LYS A 7 -2.39 4.88 -6.19
C LYS A 7 -1.30 3.90 -6.66
N ILE A 8 -1.45 3.31 -7.83
CA ILE A 8 -0.49 2.35 -8.36
C ILE A 8 0.64 3.05 -9.16
N LYS A 9 0.36 4.23 -9.71
CA LYS A 9 1.40 5.12 -10.27
C LYS A 9 2.48 5.47 -9.24
N LEU A 10 2.16 5.33 -7.95
CA LEU A 10 3.05 5.55 -6.79
C LEU A 10 4.23 4.58 -6.69
N LEU A 11 4.21 3.42 -7.32
CA LEU A 11 5.38 2.54 -7.32
C LEU A 11 6.57 3.15 -8.09
N PHE A 12 6.31 4.12 -8.97
CA PHE A 12 7.32 4.74 -9.81
C PHE A 12 7.44 6.27 -9.69
N ASP A 13 6.37 6.97 -9.29
CA ASP A 13 6.38 8.44 -9.19
C ASP A 13 7.05 9.00 -7.91
N CYS A 14 7.45 8.14 -6.96
CA CYS A 14 8.22 8.56 -5.78
C CYS A 14 9.71 8.84 -6.07
N PHE A 15 10.14 8.82 -7.32
CA PHE A 15 11.52 9.00 -7.73
C PHE A 15 11.79 10.37 -8.37
N TYR A 16 11.55 11.44 -7.64
CA TYR A 16 12.08 12.74 -8.00
C TYR A 16 13.32 13.07 -7.19
N PRO A 17 14.52 12.90 -7.72
CA PRO A 17 15.66 13.56 -7.16
C PRO A 17 15.72 14.97 -7.73
N LEU A 18 15.05 15.92 -7.09
CA LEU A 18 15.48 17.28 -7.19
C LEU A 18 16.80 17.37 -6.42
N GLY A 19 17.90 17.37 -7.19
CA GLY A 19 19.23 17.56 -6.68
C GLY A 19 19.34 18.92 -6.02
N GLY A 20 19.14 18.96 -4.72
CA GLY A 20 19.47 20.07 -3.88
C GLY A 20 20.47 19.56 -2.84
N ARG A 21 21.79 19.63 -3.16
CA ARG A 21 22.80 19.67 -2.11
C ARG A 21 22.58 20.95 -1.30
N LEU A 22 21.84 20.86 -0.22
CA LEU A 22 21.99 21.75 0.91
C LEU A 22 22.62 20.95 2.05
N LEU A 23 23.94 21.18 2.17
CA LEU A 23 24.76 21.01 3.37
C LEU A 23 24.66 19.65 4.08
N SER A 24 25.59 18.79 3.71
CA SER A 24 26.17 17.78 4.58
C SER A 24 26.76 18.45 5.83
N SER A 25 26.05 18.47 6.90
CA SER A 25 26.57 18.64 8.26
C SER A 25 25.49 18.26 9.27
N PHE A 26 25.24 17.00 9.45
CA PHE A 26 24.86 16.46 10.76
C PHE A 26 25.26 15.00 10.83
N VAL A 27 26.38 14.79 11.49
CA VAL A 27 26.82 13.51 12.02
C VAL A 27 25.78 13.05 13.05
N GLY A 28 25.28 11.84 12.87
CA GLY A 28 24.93 10.98 13.97
C GLY A 28 23.55 11.13 14.58
N LEU A 29 22.54 10.64 13.90
CA LEU A 29 21.48 9.90 14.58
C LEU A 29 21.18 8.66 13.71
N ARG A 30 21.96 7.62 13.95
CA ARG A 30 21.53 6.24 13.66
C ARG A 30 20.38 5.92 14.62
N GLY A 31 19.26 6.58 14.46
CA GLY A 31 17.96 6.10 14.87
C GLY A 31 17.56 5.09 13.83
N GLY A 32 17.97 3.84 14.04
CA GLY A 32 17.45 2.75 13.25
C GLY A 32 15.93 2.82 13.29
N VAL A 33 15.32 3.13 12.16
CA VAL A 33 13.95 2.75 11.90
C VAL A 33 13.97 1.23 11.96
N ILE A 34 13.87 0.70 13.19
CA ILE A 34 13.44 -0.67 13.42
C ILE A 34 11.98 -0.66 13.02
N LEU A 35 11.74 -0.58 11.72
CA LEU A 35 10.48 -0.91 11.13
C LEU A 35 10.15 -2.31 11.59
N LEU A 36 9.04 -2.38 12.25
CA LEU A 36 8.32 -3.55 12.66
C LEU A 36 8.38 -4.65 11.59
N SER A 37 9.48 -5.40 11.56
CA SER A 37 9.44 -6.76 11.08
C SER A 37 8.65 -7.56 12.11
N CYS A 38 7.36 -7.26 12.20
CA CYS A 38 6.41 -8.14 12.83
C CYS A 38 6.17 -9.31 11.87
N CYS A 39 7.17 -10.16 11.75
CA CYS A 39 6.86 -11.55 11.55
C CYS A 39 5.94 -11.94 12.70
N LEU A 40 4.65 -12.03 12.39
CA LEU A 40 3.71 -12.86 13.14
C LEU A 40 4.23 -14.29 13.06
N THR A 41 5.35 -14.58 13.72
CA THR A 41 5.74 -15.94 14.00
C THR A 41 4.79 -16.43 15.07
N LEU A 42 3.61 -16.85 14.64
CA LEU A 42 2.83 -17.81 15.40
C LEU A 42 3.68 -19.07 15.54
N PRO A 43 3.70 -19.75 16.70
CA PRO A 43 4.33 -21.04 16.78
C PRO A 43 3.72 -21.92 15.71
N VAL A 44 4.54 -22.37 14.78
CA VAL A 44 4.16 -23.35 13.78
C VAL A 44 3.70 -24.57 14.54
N ILE A 45 2.39 -24.79 14.61
CA ILE A 45 1.87 -26.17 14.76
C ILE A 45 2.39 -26.84 13.51
N ALA A 46 3.23 -27.86 13.69
CA ALA A 46 3.90 -28.57 12.62
C ALA A 46 2.94 -28.73 11.44
N ALA A 47 3.16 -27.95 10.40
CA ALA A 47 2.45 -28.11 9.16
C ALA A 47 3.06 -29.35 8.51
N ASP A 48 2.28 -30.41 8.46
CA ASP A 48 2.61 -31.54 7.61
C ASP A 48 2.93 -30.98 6.21
N SER A 49 4.08 -31.35 5.70
CA SER A 49 4.55 -31.02 4.36
C SER A 49 3.44 -31.36 3.36
N ILE A 50 2.96 -30.33 2.65
CA ILE A 50 1.95 -30.51 1.61
C ILE A 50 2.68 -31.18 0.45
N ASP A 51 2.59 -32.51 0.41
CA ASP A 51 2.82 -33.28 -0.79
C ASP A 51 1.79 -32.88 -1.86
N ASN A 52 2.11 -33.11 -3.14
CA ASN A 52 1.27 -32.82 -4.31
C ASN A 52 -0.19 -33.34 -4.24
N ASP A 53 -0.54 -34.10 -3.19
CA ASP A 53 -1.85 -34.65 -2.85
C ASP A 53 -2.61 -33.85 -1.78
N ALA A 54 -2.38 -32.54 -1.68
CA ALA A 54 -3.14 -31.70 -0.76
C ALA A 54 -4.64 -31.89 -0.93
N ALA A 55 -5.34 -32.13 0.18
CA ALA A 55 -6.78 -32.35 0.18
C ALA A 55 -7.50 -31.23 -0.59
N PRO A 56 -8.53 -31.53 -1.38
CA PRO A 56 -9.21 -30.55 -2.22
C PRO A 56 -9.68 -29.30 -1.46
N GLU A 57 -9.98 -29.42 -0.17
CA GLU A 57 -10.34 -28.31 0.71
C GLU A 57 -9.15 -27.32 0.95
N GLN A 58 -7.93 -27.80 1.02
CA GLN A 58 -6.75 -26.95 1.21
C GLN A 58 -6.44 -26.14 -0.04
N LYS A 59 -6.64 -26.72 -1.24
CA LYS A 59 -6.48 -26.00 -2.52
C LYS A 59 -7.51 -24.88 -2.66
N VAL A 60 -8.76 -25.12 -2.29
CA VAL A 60 -9.83 -24.09 -2.30
C VAL A 60 -9.54 -22.96 -1.33
N MET A 61 -8.98 -23.26 -0.16
CA MET A 61 -8.60 -22.23 0.82
C MET A 61 -7.41 -21.40 0.35
N LEU A 62 -6.40 -22.01 -0.27
CA LEU A 62 -5.26 -21.32 -0.90
C LEU A 62 -5.75 -20.32 -1.96
N GLU A 63 -6.59 -20.81 -2.88
CA GLU A 63 -7.17 -19.98 -3.93
C GLU A 63 -7.93 -18.79 -3.36
N LYS A 64 -8.78 -19.00 -2.37
CA LYS A 64 -9.58 -17.96 -1.73
C LYS A 64 -8.69 -16.87 -1.09
N HIS A 65 -7.67 -17.25 -0.35
CA HIS A 65 -6.77 -16.28 0.28
C HIS A 65 -5.93 -15.51 -0.74
N TYR A 66 -5.48 -16.17 -1.79
CA TYR A 66 -4.77 -15.51 -2.88
C TYR A 66 -5.67 -14.51 -3.62
N GLN A 67 -6.92 -14.89 -3.93
CA GLN A 67 -7.89 -13.98 -4.51
C GLN A 67 -8.23 -12.80 -3.57
N GLN A 68 -8.28 -13.03 -2.26
CA GLN A 68 -8.45 -11.95 -1.28
C GLN A 68 -7.26 -11.00 -1.25
N ALA A 69 -6.03 -11.53 -1.36
CA ALA A 69 -4.83 -10.70 -1.45
C ALA A 69 -4.83 -9.83 -2.72
N LEU A 70 -5.16 -10.42 -3.87
CA LEU A 70 -5.29 -9.69 -5.12
C LEU A 70 -6.43 -8.66 -5.08
N TYR A 71 -7.58 -9.03 -4.50
CA TYR A 71 -8.69 -8.10 -4.35
C TYR A 71 -8.30 -6.89 -3.49
N ALA A 72 -7.66 -7.10 -2.34
CA ALA A 72 -7.16 -6.04 -1.49
C ALA A 72 -6.14 -5.16 -2.24
N TYR A 73 -5.26 -5.78 -3.02
CA TYR A 73 -4.31 -5.08 -3.89
C TYR A 73 -5.04 -4.15 -4.88
N PHE A 74 -6.02 -4.67 -5.63
CA PHE A 74 -6.79 -3.86 -6.59
C PHE A 74 -7.65 -2.76 -5.93
N GLN A 75 -8.02 -2.95 -4.66
CA GLN A 75 -8.70 -1.92 -3.86
C GLN A 75 -7.73 -0.85 -3.32
N GLY A 76 -6.41 -1.03 -3.51
CA GLY A 76 -5.39 -0.14 -2.98
C GLY A 76 -5.15 -0.29 -1.48
N ASP A 77 -5.71 -1.33 -0.84
CA ASP A 77 -5.44 -1.67 0.56
C ASP A 77 -4.18 -2.55 0.63
N VAL A 78 -3.02 -1.91 0.46
CA VAL A 78 -1.71 -2.56 0.42
C VAL A 78 -1.42 -3.35 1.69
N LEU A 79 -1.80 -2.81 2.86
CA LEU A 79 -1.56 -3.48 4.15
C LEU A 79 -2.35 -4.78 4.27
N THR A 80 -3.63 -4.77 3.86
CA THR A 80 -4.44 -5.99 3.84
C THR A 80 -3.90 -6.99 2.81
N ALA A 81 -3.47 -6.54 1.63
CA ALA A 81 -2.83 -7.39 0.63
C ALA A 81 -1.57 -8.07 1.19
N LEU A 82 -0.65 -7.30 1.79
CA LEU A 82 0.57 -7.81 2.42
C LEU A 82 0.27 -8.80 3.56
N SER A 83 -0.75 -8.52 4.38
CA SER A 83 -1.14 -9.42 5.47
C SER A 83 -1.66 -10.76 4.93
N GLN A 84 -2.43 -10.76 3.84
CA GLN A 84 -2.91 -11.97 3.19
C GLN A 84 -1.77 -12.75 2.52
N PHE A 85 -0.82 -12.09 1.85
CA PHE A 85 0.39 -12.72 1.32
C PHE A 85 1.23 -13.36 2.42
N SER A 86 1.41 -12.68 3.57
CA SER A 86 2.13 -13.20 4.71
C SER A 86 1.43 -14.42 5.36
N LEU A 87 0.09 -14.39 5.41
CA LEU A 87 -0.70 -15.53 5.88
C LEU A 87 -0.57 -16.73 4.94
N LEU A 88 -0.56 -16.51 3.63
CA LEU A 88 -0.33 -17.56 2.64
C LEU A 88 1.03 -18.22 2.81
N GLU A 89 2.09 -17.41 2.94
CA GLU A 89 3.46 -17.89 3.15
C GLU A 89 3.57 -18.72 4.45
N GLN A 90 2.91 -18.28 5.52
CA GLN A 90 2.91 -18.98 6.80
C GLN A 90 2.16 -20.31 6.76
N ARG A 91 1.03 -20.37 6.04
CA ARG A 91 0.22 -21.59 5.91
C ARG A 91 0.79 -22.59 4.92
N TYR A 92 1.54 -22.11 3.94
CA TYR A 92 2.11 -22.90 2.85
C TYR A 92 3.63 -22.69 2.84
N PRO A 93 4.39 -23.47 3.64
CA PRO A 93 5.83 -23.30 3.83
C PRO A 93 6.67 -23.40 2.55
N GLN A 94 6.14 -24.02 1.50
CA GLN A 94 6.81 -24.09 0.20
C GLN A 94 6.73 -22.77 -0.58
N GLY A 95 6.17 -21.73 0.04
CA GLY A 95 6.17 -20.38 -0.44
C GLY A 95 5.13 -20.06 -1.51
N LEU A 96 5.05 -18.77 -1.82
CA LEU A 96 4.20 -18.25 -2.88
C LEU A 96 4.65 -18.74 -4.27
N ALA A 97 5.89 -19.21 -4.42
CA ALA A 97 6.46 -19.76 -5.64
C ALA A 97 5.73 -21.03 -6.17
N HIS A 98 5.07 -21.76 -5.28
CA HIS A 98 4.36 -23.01 -5.61
C HIS A 98 2.85 -22.80 -5.83
N ILE A 99 2.39 -21.57 -5.97
CA ILE A 99 1.01 -21.30 -6.36
C ILE A 99 0.79 -21.89 -7.76
N PRO A 100 -0.23 -22.76 -7.95
CA PRO A 100 -0.50 -23.39 -9.24
C PRO A 100 -0.72 -22.36 -10.36
N ASP A 101 -0.24 -22.65 -11.57
CA ASP A 101 -0.30 -21.73 -12.71
C ASP A 101 -1.74 -21.28 -13.05
N TYR A 102 -2.75 -22.13 -12.80
CA TYR A 102 -4.16 -21.76 -13.04
C TYR A 102 -4.66 -20.65 -12.09
N LEU A 103 -3.98 -20.42 -10.96
CA LEU A 103 -4.25 -19.32 -10.03
C LEU A 103 -3.46 -18.06 -10.33
N ARG A 104 -2.36 -18.20 -11.08
CA ARG A 104 -1.53 -17.09 -11.53
C ARG A 104 -2.23 -16.37 -12.67
N LYS A 105 -3.19 -15.51 -12.35
CA LYS A 105 -3.83 -14.68 -13.36
C LYS A 105 -2.81 -13.65 -13.85
N GLN A 106 -2.63 -13.58 -15.19
CA GLN A 106 -1.87 -12.52 -15.87
C GLN A 106 -0.34 -12.56 -15.70
N ASP A 107 0.27 -13.73 -15.57
CA ASP A 107 1.73 -13.92 -15.50
C ASP A 107 2.44 -13.17 -14.35
N ILE A 108 1.70 -12.76 -13.32
CA ILE A 108 2.27 -12.05 -12.18
C ILE A 108 2.80 -13.06 -11.16
N GLU A 109 4.09 -12.95 -10.89
CA GLU A 109 4.73 -13.73 -9.85
C GLU A 109 4.32 -13.23 -8.45
N PRO A 110 3.66 -14.06 -7.62
CA PRO A 110 3.12 -13.61 -6.33
C PRO A 110 4.18 -13.07 -5.37
N GLU A 111 5.38 -13.64 -5.38
CA GLU A 111 6.48 -13.19 -4.52
C GLU A 111 7.06 -11.85 -5.00
N LEU A 112 7.20 -11.68 -6.32
CA LEU A 112 7.64 -10.40 -6.88
C LEU A 112 6.64 -9.30 -6.55
N LEU A 113 5.33 -9.61 -6.65
CA LEU A 113 4.27 -8.68 -6.26
C LEU A 113 4.34 -8.34 -4.77
N LYS A 114 4.54 -9.33 -3.89
CA LYS A 114 4.71 -9.09 -2.44
C LYS A 114 5.90 -8.19 -2.16
N GLY A 115 7.05 -8.45 -2.80
CA GLY A 115 8.24 -7.60 -2.68
C GLY A 115 7.99 -6.17 -3.15
N ALA A 116 7.36 -6.00 -4.31
CA ALA A 116 7.00 -4.69 -4.85
C ALA A 116 6.00 -3.93 -3.97
N LEU A 117 5.01 -4.63 -3.39
CA LEU A 117 4.08 -4.05 -2.42
C LEU A 117 4.77 -3.65 -1.12
N SER A 118 5.71 -4.48 -0.62
CA SER A 118 6.52 -4.14 0.56
C SER A 118 7.34 -2.87 0.30
N LEU A 119 7.96 -2.77 -0.88
CA LEU A 119 8.72 -1.58 -1.29
C LEU A 119 7.81 -0.35 -1.42
N SER A 120 6.62 -0.48 -2.01
CA SER A 120 5.68 0.63 -2.16
C SER A 120 5.14 1.12 -0.81
N TYR A 121 4.98 0.22 0.13
CA TYR A 121 4.53 0.54 1.48
C TYR A 121 5.65 1.13 2.37
N GLY A 122 6.92 1.09 1.91
CA GLY A 122 8.07 1.58 2.65
C GLY A 122 8.70 0.55 3.60
N ILE A 123 8.36 -0.74 3.47
CA ILE A 123 9.01 -1.84 4.21
C ILE A 123 10.21 -2.34 3.39
N GLU A 124 11.21 -1.47 3.27
CA GLU A 124 12.34 -1.65 2.36
C GLU A 124 13.22 -2.85 2.74
N ASP A 125 13.44 -3.10 4.04
CA ASP A 125 14.23 -4.24 4.49
C ASP A 125 13.58 -5.57 4.11
N GLN A 126 12.26 -5.68 4.28
CA GLN A 126 11.51 -6.86 3.88
C GLN A 126 11.49 -7.03 2.36
N ALA A 127 11.35 -5.94 1.61
CA ALA A 127 11.42 -5.96 0.16
C ALA A 127 12.79 -6.46 -0.32
N ALA A 128 13.88 -5.96 0.26
CA ALA A 128 15.24 -6.39 -0.06
C ALA A 128 15.44 -7.88 0.23
N GLU A 129 14.96 -8.39 1.36
CA GLU A 129 15.04 -9.81 1.72
C GLU A 129 14.26 -10.70 0.74
N ILE A 130 13.05 -10.29 0.35
CA ILE A 130 12.23 -11.01 -0.64
C ILE A 130 12.97 -11.06 -1.97
N PHE A 131 13.48 -9.93 -2.49
CA PHE A 131 14.17 -9.90 -3.78
C PHE A 131 15.47 -10.69 -3.77
N GLN A 132 16.24 -10.69 -2.66
CA GLN A 132 17.43 -11.53 -2.52
C GLN A 132 17.09 -13.03 -2.58
N ARG A 133 16.02 -13.45 -1.91
CA ARG A 133 15.53 -14.82 -1.95
C ARG A 133 15.09 -15.23 -3.36
N LEU A 134 14.32 -14.38 -4.04
CA LEU A 134 13.89 -14.59 -5.42
C LEU A 134 15.08 -14.79 -6.39
N LEU A 135 16.16 -14.03 -6.19
CA LEU A 135 17.37 -14.16 -7.00
C LEU A 135 18.11 -15.48 -6.78
N ALA A 136 17.94 -16.12 -5.61
CA ALA A 136 18.49 -17.45 -5.33
C ALA A 136 17.64 -18.56 -5.96
N ASP A 137 16.32 -18.38 -6.04
CA ASP A 137 15.35 -19.43 -6.39
C ASP A 137 14.99 -19.42 -7.89
N TYR A 138 15.16 -18.30 -8.61
CA TYR A 138 14.75 -18.20 -10.01
C TYR A 138 15.90 -18.36 -11.01
N ASP A 139 15.67 -19.25 -12.00
CA ASP A 139 16.56 -19.43 -13.15
C ASP A 139 16.15 -18.56 -14.36
N SER A 140 14.88 -18.05 -14.39
CA SER A 140 14.39 -17.23 -15.49
C SER A 140 15.13 -15.89 -15.57
N ALA A 141 15.69 -15.58 -16.75
CA ALA A 141 16.39 -14.32 -16.98
C ALA A 141 15.49 -13.10 -16.79
N GLU A 142 14.23 -13.19 -17.20
CA GLU A 142 13.22 -12.15 -17.04
C GLU A 142 12.98 -11.82 -15.55
N LYS A 143 12.64 -12.83 -14.75
CA LYS A 143 12.35 -12.66 -13.32
C LYS A 143 13.58 -12.19 -12.54
N ARG A 144 14.75 -12.68 -12.88
CA ARG A 144 16.02 -12.22 -12.29
C ARG A 144 16.29 -10.75 -12.60
N THR A 145 16.04 -10.31 -13.84
CA THR A 145 16.22 -8.92 -14.25
C THR A 145 15.30 -8.00 -13.47
N GLN A 146 14.02 -8.36 -13.38
CA GLN A 146 13.03 -7.61 -12.60
C GLN A 146 13.40 -7.57 -11.11
N ALA A 147 13.82 -8.69 -10.53
CA ALA A 147 14.24 -8.76 -9.12
C ALA A 147 15.51 -7.92 -8.85
N TRP A 148 16.52 -7.96 -9.73
CA TRP A 148 17.72 -7.10 -9.62
C TRP A 148 17.38 -5.62 -9.72
N PHE A 149 16.47 -5.25 -10.62
CA PHE A 149 16.02 -3.87 -10.77
C PHE A 149 15.32 -3.37 -9.52
N LEU A 150 14.35 -4.13 -8.97
CA LEU A 150 13.62 -3.77 -7.76
C LEU A 150 14.52 -3.76 -6.53
N LEU A 151 15.47 -4.69 -6.43
CA LEU A 151 16.47 -4.70 -5.36
C LEU A 151 17.38 -3.47 -5.44
N GLY A 152 17.81 -3.10 -6.64
CA GLY A 152 18.58 -1.89 -6.88
C GLY A 152 17.83 -0.63 -6.49
N LEU A 153 16.54 -0.54 -6.83
CA LEU A 153 15.65 0.54 -6.40
C LEU A 153 15.48 0.60 -4.88
N THR A 154 15.35 -0.57 -4.23
CA THR A 154 15.24 -0.66 -2.77
C THR A 154 16.48 -0.10 -2.10
N TYR A 155 17.66 -0.54 -2.52
CA TYR A 155 18.93 -0.02 -2.00
C TYR A 155 19.14 1.46 -2.31
N TYR A 156 18.68 1.93 -3.46
CA TYR A 156 18.74 3.35 -3.82
C TYR A 156 17.90 4.20 -2.86
N ARG A 157 16.70 3.75 -2.50
CA ARG A 157 15.86 4.41 -1.50
C ARG A 157 16.49 4.43 -0.11
N GLN A 158 17.15 3.33 0.27
CA GLN A 158 17.86 3.22 1.54
C GLN A 158 19.19 4.03 1.58
N GLU A 159 19.50 4.77 0.52
CA GLU A 159 20.78 5.48 0.37
C GLU A 159 22.02 4.56 0.44
N GLN A 160 21.82 3.25 0.20
CA GLN A 160 22.89 2.27 0.13
C GLN A 160 23.50 2.23 -1.29
N TRP A 161 24.15 3.33 -1.68
CA TRP A 161 24.58 3.59 -3.07
C TRP A 161 25.45 2.48 -3.67
N GLN A 162 26.34 1.90 -2.85
CA GLN A 162 27.22 0.80 -3.30
C GLN A 162 26.41 -0.43 -3.69
N LYS A 163 25.44 -0.83 -2.86
CA LYS A 163 24.59 -2.00 -3.12
C LYS A 163 23.65 -1.73 -4.30
N ALA A 164 23.09 -0.52 -4.38
CA ALA A 164 22.27 -0.13 -5.53
C ALA A 164 23.04 -0.23 -6.84
N SER A 165 24.24 0.35 -6.91
CA SER A 165 25.12 0.27 -8.08
C SER A 165 25.50 -1.18 -8.43
N ALA A 166 25.81 -2.01 -7.42
CA ALA A 166 26.12 -3.42 -7.61
C ALA A 166 24.93 -4.21 -8.19
N SER A 167 23.72 -3.92 -7.71
CA SER A 167 22.49 -4.56 -8.19
C SER A 167 22.17 -4.19 -9.64
N PHE A 168 22.24 -2.89 -9.98
CA PHE A 168 21.99 -2.45 -11.36
C PHE A 168 23.03 -2.97 -12.36
N LYS A 169 24.28 -3.19 -11.94
CA LYS A 169 25.33 -3.78 -12.79
C LYS A 169 25.10 -5.26 -13.12
N GLN A 170 24.23 -5.96 -12.39
CA GLN A 170 23.86 -7.35 -12.71
C GLN A 170 22.93 -7.45 -13.93
N ILE A 171 22.37 -6.34 -14.37
CA ILE A 171 21.46 -6.26 -15.51
C ILE A 171 22.26 -5.76 -16.71
N THR A 172 22.29 -6.57 -17.77
CA THR A 172 22.86 -6.14 -19.05
C THR A 172 21.85 -5.30 -19.83
N GLU A 173 22.34 -4.47 -20.77
CA GLU A 173 21.47 -3.62 -21.59
C GLU A 173 20.44 -4.42 -22.39
N ALA A 174 20.84 -5.56 -22.95
CA ALA A 174 19.93 -6.46 -23.66
C ALA A 174 18.82 -6.98 -22.74
N GLN A 175 19.17 -7.38 -21.52
CA GLN A 175 18.18 -7.83 -20.53
C GLN A 175 17.26 -6.69 -20.08
N ALA A 176 17.78 -5.49 -19.89
CA ALA A 176 16.98 -4.34 -19.55
C ALA A 176 15.98 -3.99 -20.65
N SER A 177 16.43 -4.01 -21.92
CA SER A 177 15.57 -3.76 -23.08
C SER A 177 14.52 -4.83 -23.31
N ASP A 178 14.85 -6.12 -23.05
CA ASP A 178 13.95 -7.25 -23.32
C ASP A 178 12.93 -7.48 -22.20
N TYR A 179 13.30 -7.21 -20.94
CA TYR A 179 12.55 -7.66 -19.76
C TYR A 179 12.07 -6.54 -18.85
N LEU A 180 12.51 -5.28 -19.03
CA LEU A 180 11.91 -4.12 -18.40
C LEU A 180 11.02 -3.42 -19.41
N ASP A 181 9.96 -2.77 -18.93
CA ASP A 181 9.18 -1.87 -19.78
C ASP A 181 10.00 -0.61 -20.12
N VAL A 182 9.53 0.17 -21.07
CA VAL A 182 10.24 1.37 -21.56
C VAL A 182 10.57 2.32 -20.38
N GLN A 183 9.63 2.49 -19.45
CA GLN A 183 9.84 3.36 -18.29
C GLN A 183 10.86 2.78 -17.31
N GLY A 184 10.80 1.48 -17.02
CA GLY A 184 11.76 0.80 -16.15
C GLY A 184 13.17 0.80 -16.76
N HIS A 185 13.28 0.60 -18.08
CA HIS A 185 14.53 0.69 -18.80
C HIS A 185 15.15 2.10 -18.71
N ASP A 186 14.38 3.15 -19.00
CA ASP A 186 14.84 4.52 -18.91
C ASP A 186 15.23 4.89 -17.48
N GLN A 187 14.46 4.45 -16.49
CA GLN A 187 14.76 4.65 -15.09
C GLN A 187 16.06 3.95 -14.67
N TRP A 188 16.28 2.73 -15.13
CA TRP A 188 17.52 1.98 -14.89
C TRP A 188 18.74 2.70 -15.43
N ILE A 189 18.69 3.19 -16.69
CA ILE A 189 19.76 3.99 -17.30
C ILE A 189 20.03 5.26 -16.50
N TYR A 190 18.96 6.00 -16.18
CA TYR A 190 19.05 7.26 -15.44
C TYR A 190 19.71 7.07 -14.06
N LEU A 191 19.26 6.06 -13.29
CA LEU A 191 19.80 5.79 -11.96
C LEU A 191 21.26 5.34 -11.99
N GLN A 192 21.66 4.55 -12.97
CA GLN A 192 23.07 4.21 -13.18
C GLN A 192 23.92 5.44 -13.50
N ALA A 193 23.45 6.28 -14.43
CA ALA A 193 24.12 7.51 -14.78
C ALA A 193 24.26 8.44 -13.56
N GLN A 194 23.21 8.56 -12.76
CA GLN A 194 23.20 9.39 -11.57
C GLN A 194 24.14 8.88 -10.48
N LEU A 195 24.11 7.58 -10.18
CA LEU A 195 25.01 6.96 -9.20
C LEU A 195 26.47 7.13 -9.62
N ARG A 196 26.76 7.01 -10.91
CA ARG A 196 28.12 7.20 -11.43
C ARG A 196 28.58 8.65 -11.40
N SER A 197 27.64 9.59 -11.57
CA SER A 197 27.92 11.03 -11.52
C SER A 197 28.15 11.54 -10.10
N LEU A 198 27.31 11.13 -9.15
CA LEU A 198 27.33 11.65 -7.77
C LEU A 198 28.34 10.93 -6.88
N TYR A 199 28.65 9.67 -7.18
CA TYR A 199 29.50 8.80 -6.37
C TYR A 199 30.58 8.10 -7.22
N PRO A 200 31.57 8.84 -7.76
CA PRO A 200 32.62 8.27 -8.62
C PRO A 200 33.44 7.19 -7.89
N ASP A 201 33.59 7.29 -6.58
CA ASP A 201 34.33 6.35 -5.74
C ASP A 201 33.70 4.96 -5.65
N LEU A 202 32.40 4.80 -5.99
CA LEU A 202 31.72 3.49 -6.01
C LEU A 202 32.30 2.50 -7.03
N ASN A 203 33.12 2.96 -7.95
CA ASN A 203 33.74 2.13 -8.99
C ASN A 203 35.15 1.62 -8.62
N GLY A 204 35.62 1.88 -7.39
CA GLY A 204 36.92 1.39 -6.91
C GLY A 204 38.14 2.08 -7.54
N VAL A 205 37.93 3.16 -8.25
CA VAL A 205 39.01 3.93 -8.86
C VAL A 205 39.20 5.19 -8.02
N GLN A 206 40.24 5.21 -7.23
CA GLN A 206 40.66 6.41 -6.50
C GLN A 206 41.12 7.47 -7.50
N GLY A 207 40.34 8.50 -7.66
CA GLY A 207 40.67 9.66 -8.50
C GLY A 207 39.39 10.27 -9.09
N ASN A 208 39.41 11.57 -9.24
CA ASN A 208 38.34 12.35 -9.87
C ASN A 208 38.27 11.97 -11.37
N ILE A 209 37.72 10.80 -11.68
CA ILE A 209 37.53 10.39 -13.07
C ILE A 209 36.32 11.12 -13.58
N ALA A 210 36.57 12.19 -14.32
CA ALA A 210 35.53 12.83 -15.11
C ALA A 210 34.80 11.74 -15.95
N ILE A 211 33.47 11.73 -15.86
CA ILE A 211 32.63 10.82 -16.67
C ILE A 211 33.06 11.01 -18.12
N SER A 212 33.41 9.90 -18.79
CA SER A 212 33.89 9.98 -20.18
C SER A 212 32.78 10.53 -21.09
N GLU A 213 33.15 11.29 -22.11
CA GLU A 213 32.19 11.76 -23.11
C GLU A 213 31.48 10.60 -23.84
N SER A 214 32.13 9.44 -23.92
CA SER A 214 31.48 8.22 -24.45
C SER A 214 30.36 7.72 -23.56
N ASP A 215 30.51 7.78 -22.23
CA ASP A 215 29.45 7.36 -21.28
C ASP A 215 28.27 8.33 -21.33
N LYS A 216 28.53 9.63 -21.40
CA LYS A 216 27.47 10.63 -21.51
C LYS A 216 26.66 10.46 -22.80
N ASN A 217 27.36 10.26 -23.92
CA ASN A 217 26.74 10.03 -25.23
C ASN A 217 25.92 8.73 -25.22
N TYR A 218 26.44 7.67 -24.59
CA TYR A 218 25.73 6.41 -24.43
C TYR A 218 24.41 6.60 -23.68
N TRP A 219 24.45 7.21 -22.51
CA TRP A 219 23.23 7.41 -21.71
C TRP A 219 22.19 8.27 -22.41
N GLN A 220 22.62 9.31 -23.14
CA GLN A 220 21.71 10.16 -23.89
C GLN A 220 21.06 9.45 -25.08
N GLN A 221 21.80 8.53 -25.73
CA GLN A 221 21.27 7.76 -26.86
C GLN A 221 20.41 6.58 -26.43
N ALA A 222 20.71 5.99 -25.28
CA ALA A 222 20.01 4.84 -24.76
C ALA A 222 18.63 5.18 -24.14
N LEU A 223 18.45 6.43 -23.67
CA LEU A 223 17.17 6.90 -23.17
C LEU A 223 16.18 7.13 -24.31
N SER A 224 14.91 6.80 -24.08
CA SER A 224 13.82 7.10 -25.02
C SER A 224 13.72 8.61 -25.26
N ALA A 225 13.52 9.02 -26.50
CA ALA A 225 13.48 10.44 -26.87
C ALA A 225 12.37 11.24 -26.16
N ASP A 226 11.31 10.56 -25.74
CA ASP A 226 10.15 11.13 -25.06
C ASP A 226 10.21 10.95 -23.54
N SER A 227 11.35 10.44 -23.03
CA SER A 227 11.51 10.16 -21.59
C SER A 227 11.80 11.42 -20.80
N ILE A 228 11.11 11.60 -19.67
CA ILE A 228 11.41 12.67 -18.73
C ILE A 228 12.82 12.55 -18.14
N TYR A 229 13.34 11.33 -18.01
CA TYR A 229 14.68 11.07 -17.52
C TYR A 229 15.77 11.68 -18.39
N HIS A 230 15.48 11.91 -19.68
CA HIS A 230 16.37 12.62 -20.58
C HIS A 230 16.60 14.07 -20.14
N TYR A 231 15.52 14.78 -19.78
CA TYR A 231 15.60 16.16 -19.30
C TYR A 231 16.30 16.23 -17.92
N TYR A 232 16.01 15.30 -17.02
CA TYR A 232 16.70 15.22 -15.73
C TYR A 232 18.18 14.95 -15.86
N LEU A 233 18.55 14.00 -16.72
CA LEU A 233 19.96 13.65 -16.94
C LEU A 233 20.76 14.85 -17.47
N GLN A 234 20.24 15.53 -18.48
CA GLN A 234 20.90 16.69 -19.08
C GLN A 234 21.02 17.85 -18.07
N TYR A 235 19.95 18.11 -17.31
CA TYR A 235 19.97 19.15 -16.27
C TYR A 235 20.99 18.82 -15.17
N ASN A 236 21.04 17.60 -14.67
CA ASN A 236 22.00 17.17 -13.66
C ASN A 236 23.44 17.20 -14.18
N GLN A 237 23.66 16.86 -15.44
CA GLN A 237 24.97 16.98 -16.07
C GLN A 237 25.44 18.45 -16.16
N ALA A 238 24.53 19.35 -16.50
CA ALA A 238 24.84 20.79 -16.54
C ALA A 238 25.15 21.32 -15.13
N LEU A 239 24.43 20.90 -14.09
CA LEU A 239 24.73 21.25 -12.70
C LEU A 239 26.08 20.72 -12.23
N ALA A 240 26.42 19.46 -12.54
CA ALA A 240 27.71 18.87 -12.22
C ALA A 240 28.86 19.61 -12.94
N THR A 241 28.63 20.09 -14.17
CA THR A 241 29.57 20.91 -14.91
C THR A 241 29.75 22.28 -14.28
N LEU A 242 28.69 22.91 -13.73
CA LEU A 242 28.76 24.13 -12.96
C LEU A 242 29.58 23.95 -11.66
N GLU A 243 29.32 22.86 -10.94
CA GLU A 243 30.07 22.53 -9.71
C GLU A 243 31.55 22.27 -9.97
N SER A 244 31.91 21.71 -11.13
CA SER A 244 33.30 21.53 -11.55
C SER A 244 34.02 22.84 -11.95
N GLY A 245 33.27 23.95 -12.07
CA GLY A 245 33.79 25.28 -12.42
C GLY A 245 33.82 25.58 -13.91
N ASP A 246 33.42 24.66 -14.81
CA ASP A 246 33.34 24.95 -16.23
C ASP A 246 32.02 25.64 -16.60
N VAL A 247 31.91 26.90 -16.23
CA VAL A 247 30.71 27.72 -16.41
C VAL A 247 30.30 27.84 -17.87
N GLN A 248 31.26 27.94 -18.79
CA GLN A 248 30.95 28.11 -20.22
C GLN A 248 30.38 26.86 -20.86
N LEU A 249 30.85 25.69 -20.46
CA LEU A 249 30.28 24.44 -20.90
C LEU A 249 28.86 24.21 -20.33
N ALA A 250 28.67 24.52 -19.05
CA ALA A 250 27.38 24.43 -18.40
C ALA A 250 26.32 25.35 -19.02
N ILE A 251 26.68 26.58 -19.40
CA ILE A 251 25.80 27.51 -20.14
C ILE A 251 25.35 26.85 -21.44
N ARG A 252 26.28 26.30 -22.23
CA ARG A 252 25.93 25.62 -23.47
C ARG A 252 25.01 24.42 -23.26
N GLN A 253 25.28 23.59 -22.25
CA GLN A 253 24.44 22.43 -21.92
C GLN A 253 23.03 22.86 -21.51
N LEU A 254 22.88 23.93 -20.74
CA LEU A 254 21.58 24.47 -20.36
C LEU A 254 20.85 25.10 -21.55
N GLU A 255 21.56 25.80 -22.44
CA GLU A 255 21.00 26.34 -23.68
C GLU A 255 20.51 25.24 -24.60
N ASP A 256 21.30 24.18 -24.78
CA ASP A 256 20.90 23.01 -25.56
C ASP A 256 19.64 22.36 -24.98
N LEU A 257 19.56 22.21 -23.65
CA LEU A 257 18.42 21.64 -22.98
C LEU A 257 17.12 22.44 -23.20
N ILE A 258 17.16 23.77 -23.05
CA ILE A 258 15.97 24.62 -23.17
C ILE A 258 15.53 24.87 -24.61
N THR A 259 16.42 24.66 -25.61
CA THR A 259 16.13 24.85 -27.05
C THR A 259 15.64 23.59 -27.71
N GLN A 260 15.71 22.44 -27.05
CA GLN A 260 15.19 21.19 -27.61
C GLN A 260 13.68 21.32 -27.89
N PRO A 261 13.23 20.87 -29.08
CA PRO A 261 11.81 20.86 -29.36
C PRO A 261 11.13 19.93 -28.38
N ASN A 262 10.07 20.43 -27.73
CA ASN A 262 9.22 19.62 -26.88
C ASN A 262 8.59 18.53 -27.76
N ARG A 263 9.19 17.36 -27.78
CA ARG A 263 8.66 16.20 -28.52
C ARG A 263 7.48 15.71 -27.72
N GLY A 264 6.30 15.83 -28.31
CA GLY A 264 5.05 15.41 -27.66
C GLY A 264 5.16 13.98 -27.17
N PHE A 265 4.79 13.76 -25.92
CA PHE A 265 4.80 12.42 -25.31
C PHE A 265 3.88 11.50 -26.10
N SER A 266 4.44 10.42 -26.65
CA SER A 266 3.63 9.39 -27.28
C SER A 266 2.97 8.53 -26.18
N GLN A 267 1.72 8.16 -26.42
CA GLN A 267 0.76 7.51 -25.51
C GLN A 267 1.16 6.08 -25.06
N PHE A 268 2.42 5.79 -24.74
CA PHE A 268 2.82 4.44 -24.35
C PHE A 268 3.45 4.39 -22.97
N VAL A 269 2.60 4.49 -21.93
CA VAL A 269 2.96 4.00 -20.59
C VAL A 269 2.36 2.61 -20.43
N ARG A 270 3.05 1.59 -20.94
CA ARG A 270 2.83 0.20 -20.53
C ARG A 270 3.88 -0.14 -19.48
N THR A 271 3.52 -0.04 -18.20
CA THR A 271 4.35 -0.59 -17.14
C THR A 271 4.24 -2.12 -17.17
N TRP A 272 5.31 -2.84 -16.83
CA TRP A 272 5.26 -4.31 -16.67
C TRP A 272 4.24 -4.74 -15.61
N LEU A 273 3.80 -3.82 -14.74
CA LEU A 273 2.63 -3.91 -13.88
C LEU A 273 1.32 -3.57 -14.62
N SER A 274 1.37 -3.13 -15.87
CA SER A 274 0.19 -2.76 -16.67
C SER A 274 -0.86 -3.86 -16.81
N PRO A 275 -0.54 -5.16 -16.86
CA PRO A 275 -1.56 -6.21 -16.84
C PRO A 275 -2.40 -6.21 -15.57
N LEU A 276 -1.85 -5.68 -14.45
CA LEU A 276 -2.57 -5.50 -13.18
C LEU A 276 -3.41 -4.22 -13.13
N MET A 277 -3.15 -3.29 -14.08
CA MET A 277 -3.66 -1.93 -14.07
C MET A 277 -4.70 -1.65 -15.17
N THR A 278 -5.33 -2.66 -15.72
CA THR A 278 -6.26 -2.54 -16.87
C THR A 278 -7.48 -1.67 -16.62
N GLU A 279 -7.64 -1.11 -15.42
CA GLU A 279 -8.68 -0.11 -15.13
C GLU A 279 -8.09 1.08 -14.34
N SER A 280 -7.05 1.72 -14.86
CA SER A 280 -6.60 3.00 -14.32
C SER A 280 -7.57 4.10 -14.67
N SER A 281 -8.07 4.76 -13.67
CA SER A 281 -9.10 5.79 -13.75
C SER A 281 -8.63 7.18 -14.17
N LEU A 282 -7.33 7.36 -14.41
CA LEU A 282 -6.84 8.54 -15.08
C LEU A 282 -6.95 8.28 -16.58
N THR A 283 -7.65 9.14 -17.27
CA THR A 283 -7.67 9.10 -18.72
C THR A 283 -6.23 9.27 -19.22
N SER A 284 -5.91 8.65 -20.36
CA SER A 284 -4.59 8.80 -20.98
C SER A 284 -4.22 10.29 -21.18
N GLU A 285 -5.20 11.17 -21.31
CA GLU A 285 -5.01 12.61 -21.43
C GLU A 285 -4.53 13.25 -20.13
N GLU A 286 -5.09 12.91 -18.97
CA GLU A 286 -4.63 13.45 -17.66
C GLU A 286 -3.21 12.99 -17.32
N GLN A 287 -2.82 11.79 -17.72
CA GLN A 287 -1.45 11.30 -17.52
C GLN A 287 -0.44 12.04 -18.39
N VAL A 288 -0.78 12.26 -19.66
CA VAL A 288 0.04 13.04 -20.59
C VAL A 288 0.19 14.48 -20.10
N GLU A 289 -0.89 15.09 -19.62
CA GLU A 289 -0.87 16.44 -19.07
C GLU A 289 0.04 16.54 -17.84
N ALA A 290 -0.05 15.60 -16.92
CA ALA A 290 0.80 15.56 -15.74
C ALA A 290 2.29 15.45 -16.11
N GLN A 291 2.64 14.58 -17.06
CA GLN A 291 4.01 14.45 -17.55
C GLN A 291 4.50 15.71 -18.27
N GLN A 292 3.65 16.36 -19.05
CA GLN A 292 3.98 17.64 -19.68
C GLN A 292 4.26 18.74 -18.66
N GLN A 293 3.43 18.84 -17.61
CA GLN A 293 3.65 19.80 -16.52
C GLN A 293 4.98 19.56 -15.82
N GLU A 294 5.36 18.30 -15.66
CA GLU A 294 6.62 17.92 -15.07
C GLU A 294 7.81 18.35 -15.93
N VAL A 295 7.80 18.07 -17.23
CA VAL A 295 8.86 18.52 -18.16
C VAL A 295 8.95 20.02 -18.17
N TYR A 296 7.83 20.75 -18.22
CA TYR A 296 7.84 22.19 -18.13
C TYR A 296 8.46 22.68 -16.80
N GLY A 297 8.24 21.97 -15.70
CA GLY A 297 8.89 22.27 -14.41
C GLY A 297 10.41 22.16 -14.47
N VAL A 298 10.92 21.08 -15.08
CA VAL A 298 12.39 20.90 -15.26
C VAL A 298 12.97 21.98 -16.18
N LEU A 299 12.30 22.28 -17.29
CA LEU A 299 12.73 23.32 -18.23
C LEU A 299 12.69 24.71 -17.60
N ASP A 300 11.69 25.05 -16.80
CA ASP A 300 11.65 26.32 -16.06
C ASP A 300 12.79 26.42 -15.04
N ARG A 301 13.09 25.32 -14.34
CA ARG A 301 14.25 25.25 -13.43
C ARG A 301 15.58 25.41 -14.16
N ALA A 302 15.74 24.77 -15.33
CA ALA A 302 16.91 24.90 -16.16
C ALA A 302 17.11 26.36 -16.67
N LYS A 303 16.01 26.98 -17.14
CA LYS A 303 16.02 28.40 -17.53
C LYS A 303 16.37 29.31 -16.37
N LEU A 304 15.80 29.07 -15.17
CA LEU A 304 16.11 29.83 -13.97
C LEU A 304 17.60 29.76 -13.64
N THR A 305 18.15 28.53 -13.62
CA THR A 305 19.58 28.31 -13.37
C THR A 305 20.45 29.03 -14.40
N LEU A 306 20.14 28.85 -15.69
CA LEU A 306 20.85 29.50 -16.78
C LEU A 306 20.83 31.03 -16.63
N ALA A 307 19.67 31.61 -16.36
CA ALA A 307 19.51 33.05 -16.24
C ALA A 307 20.31 33.63 -15.06
N TYR A 308 20.33 32.94 -13.90
CA TYR A 308 21.17 33.38 -12.78
C TYR A 308 22.66 33.21 -13.06
N VAL A 309 23.08 32.14 -13.73
CA VAL A 309 24.49 31.99 -14.17
C VAL A 309 24.90 33.11 -15.12
N LEU A 310 24.07 33.45 -16.10
CA LEU A 310 24.30 34.57 -17.02
C LEU A 310 24.39 35.91 -16.27
N LEU A 311 23.55 36.14 -15.24
CA LEU A 311 23.65 37.33 -14.38
C LEU A 311 24.97 37.38 -13.60
N GLN A 312 25.48 36.24 -13.13
CA GLN A 312 26.80 36.16 -12.45
C GLN A 312 27.96 36.40 -13.41
N GLN A 313 27.81 35.99 -14.68
CA GLN A 313 28.79 36.22 -15.74
C GLN A 313 28.70 37.64 -16.37
N ASP A 314 27.93 38.54 -15.74
CA ASP A 314 27.73 39.93 -16.21
C ASP A 314 27.11 40.01 -17.62
N GLN A 315 26.22 39.09 -17.95
CA GLN A 315 25.47 39.04 -19.20
C GLN A 315 23.97 39.32 -18.96
N PRO A 316 23.58 40.48 -18.45
CA PRO A 316 22.22 40.72 -17.98
C PRO A 316 21.17 40.74 -19.09
N GLN A 317 21.55 41.15 -20.31
CA GLN A 317 20.63 41.20 -21.44
C GLN A 317 20.21 39.79 -21.89
N GLN A 318 21.11 38.82 -21.85
CA GLN A 318 20.79 37.42 -22.14
C GLN A 318 19.94 36.83 -21.01
N ALA A 319 20.34 37.06 -19.76
CA ALA A 319 19.56 36.64 -18.59
C ALA A 319 18.11 37.17 -18.66
N TYR A 320 17.94 38.46 -19.02
CA TYR A 320 16.62 39.09 -19.19
C TYR A 320 15.75 38.31 -20.18
N ARG A 321 16.27 37.92 -21.32
CA ARG A 321 15.52 37.12 -22.31
C ARG A 321 15.13 35.74 -21.77
N ILE A 322 16.00 35.06 -21.04
CA ILE A 322 15.72 33.75 -20.47
C ILE A 322 14.69 33.83 -19.36
N PHE A 323 14.80 34.77 -18.42
CA PHE A 323 13.81 34.99 -17.37
C PHE A 323 12.40 35.21 -17.91
N SER A 324 12.29 35.97 -19.02
CA SER A 324 10.99 36.25 -19.63
C SER A 324 10.26 35.02 -20.17
N GLN A 325 10.97 33.90 -20.40
CA GLN A 325 10.43 32.66 -20.91
C GLN A 325 9.95 31.69 -19.82
N ILE A 326 10.17 32.01 -18.53
CA ILE A 326 9.77 31.18 -17.40
C ILE A 326 8.31 31.45 -17.07
N ARG A 327 7.55 30.38 -16.82
CA ARG A 327 6.11 30.47 -16.50
C ARG A 327 5.92 31.13 -15.13
N ARG A 328 5.09 32.14 -15.07
CA ARG A 328 4.82 32.90 -13.82
C ARG A 328 4.04 32.10 -12.78
N GLU A 329 3.23 31.16 -13.23
CA GLU A 329 2.41 30.30 -12.36
C GLU A 329 3.13 29.01 -11.94
N GLY A 330 4.36 28.80 -12.41
CA GLY A 330 5.21 27.65 -12.05
C GLY A 330 5.82 27.81 -10.65
N LEU A 331 6.42 26.73 -10.16
CA LEU A 331 7.11 26.68 -8.86
C LEU A 331 8.20 27.74 -8.75
N ASP A 332 8.87 28.04 -9.83
CA ASP A 332 9.99 28.99 -9.91
C ASP A 332 9.56 30.39 -10.39
N GLY A 333 8.25 30.64 -10.56
CA GLY A 333 7.74 31.86 -11.17
C GLY A 333 8.13 33.13 -10.41
N GLU A 334 8.00 33.16 -9.09
CA GLU A 334 8.36 34.35 -8.29
C GLU A 334 9.87 34.59 -8.25
N ALA A 335 10.70 33.54 -8.14
CA ALA A 335 12.14 33.62 -8.25
C ALA A 335 12.56 34.17 -9.62
N ALA A 336 11.88 33.74 -10.68
CA ALA A 336 12.13 34.22 -12.03
C ALA A 336 11.75 35.68 -12.20
N VAL A 337 10.61 36.13 -11.66
CA VAL A 337 10.21 37.55 -11.70
C VAL A 337 11.18 38.43 -10.94
N LEU A 338 11.67 37.98 -9.77
CA LEU A 338 12.68 38.71 -9.03
C LEU A 338 13.99 38.84 -9.84
N GLY A 339 14.49 37.72 -10.37
CA GLY A 339 15.69 37.69 -11.22
C GLY A 339 15.53 38.49 -12.51
N TYR A 340 14.33 38.49 -13.10
CA TYR A 340 13.99 39.32 -14.27
C TYR A 340 14.15 40.80 -14.00
N GLY A 341 13.71 41.28 -12.82
CA GLY A 341 13.95 42.64 -12.38
C GLY A 341 15.43 42.94 -12.16
N TRP A 342 16.21 42.02 -11.58
CA TRP A 342 17.66 42.20 -11.43
C TRP A 342 18.39 42.26 -12.77
N ALA A 343 17.96 41.46 -13.76
CA ALA A 343 18.53 41.52 -15.11
C ALA A 343 18.26 42.85 -15.79
N ALA A 344 17.05 43.40 -15.65
CA ALA A 344 16.71 44.73 -16.14
C ALA A 344 17.56 45.84 -15.43
N ALA A 345 17.66 45.75 -14.10
CA ALA A 345 18.43 46.73 -13.31
C ALA A 345 19.94 46.72 -13.62
N LYS A 346 20.52 45.54 -13.89
CA LYS A 346 21.91 45.41 -14.33
C LYS A 346 22.13 45.91 -15.77
N SER A 347 21.08 45.86 -16.61
CA SER A 347 21.09 46.46 -17.96
C SER A 347 20.82 47.95 -17.99
N ASP A 348 20.77 48.62 -16.83
CA ASP A 348 20.46 50.04 -16.62
C ASP A 348 19.01 50.42 -16.99
N GLU A 349 18.12 49.42 -17.18
CA GLU A 349 16.70 49.60 -17.44
C GLU A 349 15.89 49.70 -16.13
N LEU A 350 16.23 50.71 -15.31
CA LEU A 350 15.69 50.82 -13.95
C LEU A 350 14.17 50.95 -13.87
N GLN A 351 13.54 51.62 -14.83
CA GLN A 351 12.07 51.74 -14.86
C GLN A 351 11.38 50.41 -15.12
N ASN A 352 11.94 49.58 -16.02
CA ASN A 352 11.43 48.23 -16.29
C ASN A 352 11.61 47.36 -15.06
N ALA A 353 12.77 47.39 -14.40
CA ALA A 353 13.05 46.69 -13.16
C ALA A 353 12.01 47.01 -12.08
N LEU A 354 11.75 48.30 -11.85
CA LEU A 354 10.74 48.74 -10.89
C LEU A 354 9.34 48.21 -11.21
N GLY A 355 8.92 48.27 -12.48
CA GLY A 355 7.63 47.75 -12.91
C GLY A 355 7.50 46.24 -12.64
N ILE A 356 8.58 45.49 -12.90
CA ILE A 356 8.63 44.04 -12.67
C ILE A 356 8.50 43.73 -11.16
N TRP A 357 9.33 44.37 -10.30
CA TRP A 357 9.29 44.13 -8.86
C TRP A 357 8.01 44.61 -8.19
N GLN A 358 7.38 45.68 -8.70
CA GLN A 358 6.09 46.14 -8.22
C GLN A 358 4.99 45.07 -8.43
N SER A 359 5.07 44.27 -9.48
CA SER A 359 4.14 43.15 -9.70
C SER A 359 4.22 42.07 -8.62
N LEU A 360 5.41 41.89 -7.99
CA LEU A 360 5.59 41.04 -6.82
C LEU A 360 5.05 41.70 -5.54
N ILE A 361 5.36 42.97 -5.33
CA ILE A 361 4.99 43.71 -4.13
C ILE A 361 3.49 43.88 -3.98
N GLN A 362 2.75 44.03 -5.08
CA GLN A 362 1.28 44.22 -5.08
C GLN A 362 0.49 43.05 -4.53
N GLN A 363 1.05 41.86 -4.48
CA GLN A 363 0.37 40.69 -3.94
C GLN A 363 0.63 40.55 -2.43
N PRO A 364 -0.41 40.54 -1.59
CA PRO A 364 -0.25 40.61 -0.11
C PRO A 364 0.19 39.29 0.54
N ARG A 365 0.65 38.30 -0.24
CA ARG A 365 1.01 36.99 0.27
C ARG A 365 2.46 36.97 0.78
N TYR A 366 2.74 36.13 1.80
CA TYR A 366 4.12 35.87 2.23
C TYR A 366 4.92 35.18 1.12
N SER A 367 6.09 35.69 0.82
CA SER A 367 7.09 35.04 -0.02
C SER A 367 8.43 35.78 0.16
N GLU A 368 9.52 35.01 0.27
CA GLU A 368 10.87 35.59 0.39
C GLU A 368 11.22 36.51 -0.82
N TYR A 369 10.82 36.10 -2.01
CA TYR A 369 11.06 36.86 -3.26
C TYR A 369 10.32 38.21 -3.27
N ARG A 370 9.13 38.25 -2.70
CA ARG A 370 8.33 39.47 -2.59
C ARG A 370 8.93 40.43 -1.55
N LEU A 371 9.44 39.86 -0.44
CA LEU A 371 10.11 40.66 0.57
C LEU A 371 11.40 41.27 0.00
N GLU A 372 12.21 40.48 -0.71
CA GLU A 372 13.42 40.96 -1.38
C GLU A 372 13.15 42.06 -2.42
N ALA A 373 11.99 41.98 -3.11
CA ALA A 373 11.58 42.96 -4.12
C ALA A 373 11.49 44.41 -3.56
N TYR A 374 11.19 44.61 -2.26
CA TYR A 374 11.24 45.93 -1.63
C TYR A 374 12.66 46.48 -1.58
N LEU A 375 13.63 45.66 -1.20
CA LEU A 375 15.04 46.07 -1.17
C LEU A 375 15.56 46.32 -2.58
N ALA A 376 15.25 45.44 -3.51
CA ALA A 376 15.60 45.59 -4.92
C ALA A 376 15.03 46.90 -5.54
N SER A 377 13.73 47.17 -5.26
CA SER A 377 13.11 48.42 -5.71
C SER A 377 13.72 49.65 -5.09
N ALA A 378 14.04 49.61 -3.81
CA ALA A 378 14.72 50.72 -3.12
C ALA A 378 16.11 50.98 -3.72
N TYR A 379 16.86 49.93 -4.04
CA TYR A 379 18.14 50.00 -4.73
C TYR A 379 18.00 50.65 -6.13
N ALA A 380 17.00 50.28 -6.90
CA ALA A 380 16.76 50.86 -8.21
C ALA A 380 16.39 52.35 -8.11
N TYR A 381 15.56 52.74 -7.13
CA TYR A 381 15.25 54.14 -6.88
C TYR A 381 16.52 54.96 -6.46
N GLU A 382 17.41 54.38 -5.67
CA GLU A 382 18.65 54.99 -5.32
C GLU A 382 19.54 55.22 -6.55
N LYS A 383 19.68 54.20 -7.40
CA LYS A 383 20.41 54.31 -8.68
C LYS A 383 19.78 55.31 -9.65
N ALA A 384 18.48 55.45 -9.63
CA ALA A 384 17.72 56.42 -10.45
C ALA A 384 17.75 57.84 -9.87
N TYR A 385 18.59 58.13 -8.85
CA TYR A 385 18.68 59.40 -8.15
C TYR A 385 17.32 59.87 -7.55
N ALA A 386 16.52 58.94 -7.09
CA ALA A 386 15.19 59.16 -6.51
C ALA A 386 15.15 58.79 -5.02
N PRO A 387 15.94 59.45 -4.13
CA PRO A 387 16.09 59.00 -2.74
C PRO A 387 14.81 59.08 -1.91
N ARG A 388 13.86 59.97 -2.24
CA ARG A 388 12.56 60.05 -1.55
C ARG A 388 11.73 58.78 -1.78
N GLN A 389 11.70 58.26 -3.01
CA GLN A 389 11.01 57.05 -3.37
C GLN A 389 11.69 55.82 -2.76
N SER A 390 13.04 55.79 -2.73
CA SER A 390 13.81 54.77 -2.06
C SER A 390 13.46 54.67 -0.56
N VAL A 391 13.48 55.85 0.14
CA VAL A 391 13.10 55.90 1.56
C VAL A 391 11.65 55.46 1.79
N ALA A 392 10.72 55.90 0.93
CA ALA A 392 9.30 55.46 1.04
C ALA A 392 9.15 53.95 0.86
N THR A 393 9.85 53.38 -0.12
CA THR A 393 9.86 51.92 -0.38
C THR A 393 10.48 51.14 0.77
N LEU A 394 11.62 51.59 1.32
CA LEU A 394 12.24 50.95 2.48
C LEU A 394 11.36 50.99 3.72
N ARG A 395 10.63 52.07 3.99
CA ARG A 395 9.69 52.16 5.10
C ARG A 395 8.51 51.22 4.91
N ALA A 396 7.94 51.14 3.69
CA ALA A 396 6.90 50.18 3.35
C ALA A 396 7.41 48.72 3.47
N GLY A 397 8.67 48.48 3.04
CA GLY A 397 9.33 47.19 3.21
C GLY A 397 9.48 46.80 4.68
N LEU A 398 9.95 47.71 5.54
CA LEU A 398 10.07 47.46 6.98
C LEU A 398 8.74 47.07 7.61
N ALA A 399 7.65 47.78 7.30
CA ALA A 399 6.31 47.43 7.80
C ALA A 399 5.90 46.01 7.34
N ARG A 400 6.18 45.67 6.07
CA ARG A 400 5.88 44.32 5.55
C ARG A 400 6.77 43.23 6.14
N PHE A 401 8.04 43.54 6.46
CA PHE A 401 8.97 42.61 7.13
C PHE A 401 8.50 42.30 8.55
N ASP A 402 8.02 43.30 9.29
CA ASP A 402 7.46 43.12 10.63
C ASP A 402 6.21 42.26 10.57
N GLU A 403 5.29 42.45 9.60
CA GLU A 403 4.14 41.60 9.34
C GLU A 403 4.59 40.18 9.02
N ALA A 404 5.60 39.98 8.17
CA ALA A 404 6.14 38.70 7.83
C ALA A 404 6.71 37.94 9.05
N LEU A 405 7.39 38.64 9.97
CA LEU A 405 7.84 38.04 11.23
C LEU A 405 6.65 37.56 12.10
N LEU A 406 5.55 38.31 12.12
CA LEU A 406 4.33 37.90 12.82
C LEU A 406 3.72 36.64 12.18
N GLU A 407 3.56 36.64 10.85
CA GLU A 407 3.05 35.47 10.11
C GLU A 407 3.92 34.22 10.36
N LEU A 408 5.25 34.33 10.37
CA LEU A 408 6.19 33.26 10.67
C LEU A 408 6.09 32.80 12.14
N SER A 409 5.88 33.76 13.08
CA SER A 409 5.67 33.39 14.48
C SER A 409 4.38 32.64 14.71
N GLU A 410 3.28 33.01 14.02
CA GLU A 410 2.03 32.28 14.01
C GLU A 410 2.19 30.88 13.40
N ALA A 411 2.90 30.78 12.26
CA ALA A 411 3.23 29.51 11.65
C ALA A 411 3.97 28.57 12.62
N ARG A 412 4.94 29.12 13.38
CA ARG A 412 5.66 28.38 14.43
C ARG A 412 4.74 27.88 15.54
N GLN A 413 3.77 28.69 15.95
CA GLN A 413 2.80 28.29 16.95
C GLN A 413 1.92 27.11 16.46
N TYR A 414 1.49 27.13 15.19
CA TYR A 414 0.75 26.00 14.60
C TYR A 414 1.59 24.73 14.53
N VAL A 415 2.83 24.82 14.08
CA VAL A 415 3.77 23.67 14.01
C VAL A 415 4.04 23.09 15.39
N SER A 416 3.95 23.89 16.47
CA SER A 416 4.13 23.39 17.84
C SER A 416 3.03 22.42 18.27
N GLN A 417 1.85 22.44 17.64
CA GLN A 417 0.71 21.59 17.93
C GLN A 417 0.81 20.26 17.17
N ALA A 418 0.90 19.16 17.91
CA ALA A 418 0.93 17.81 17.32
C ALA A 418 -0.29 17.53 16.43
N SER A 419 -1.47 18.05 16.79
CA SER A 419 -2.70 17.90 16.02
C SER A 419 -2.60 18.44 14.59
N PHE A 420 -1.85 19.52 14.38
CA PHE A 420 -1.60 20.06 13.04
C PHE A 420 -0.81 19.08 12.16
N LEU A 421 0.26 18.49 12.70
CA LEU A 421 1.12 17.56 11.94
C LEU A 421 0.38 16.25 11.66
N LEU A 422 -0.43 15.77 12.59
CA LEU A 422 -1.26 14.59 12.39
C LEU A 422 -2.31 14.83 11.29
N GLN A 423 -2.93 16.02 11.27
CA GLN A 423 -3.87 16.39 10.21
C GLN A 423 -3.16 16.54 8.86
N LEU A 424 -1.97 17.16 8.86
CA LEU A 424 -1.15 17.31 7.65
C LEU A 424 -0.80 15.93 7.04
N ALA A 425 -0.44 14.96 7.89
CA ALA A 425 -0.15 13.60 7.45
C ALA A 425 -1.41 12.89 6.93
N TYR A 426 -2.56 13.11 7.56
CA TYR A 426 -3.83 12.54 7.11
C TYR A 426 -4.23 13.07 5.72
N ASP A 427 -4.04 14.37 5.48
CA ASP A 427 -4.38 15.04 4.21
C ASP A 427 -3.31 14.84 3.13
N PHE A 428 -2.20 14.18 3.45
CA PHE A 428 -1.10 13.97 2.53
C PHE A 428 -1.46 12.98 1.43
N GLU A 429 -1.39 13.43 0.18
CA GLU A 429 -1.49 12.59 -1.02
C GLU A 429 -0.10 12.41 -1.64
N PRO A 430 0.51 11.23 -1.52
CA PRO A 430 1.82 10.98 -2.11
C PRO A 430 1.88 11.17 -3.62
N SER A 431 0.74 11.02 -4.31
CA SER A 431 0.61 11.18 -5.77
C SER A 431 0.57 12.62 -6.25
N GLN A 432 0.36 13.60 -5.35
CA GLN A 432 0.31 15.03 -5.68
C GLN A 432 1.35 15.83 -4.87
N PRO A 433 2.63 15.73 -5.22
CA PRO A 433 3.69 16.37 -4.43
C PRO A 433 3.60 17.88 -4.36
N ALA A 434 2.94 18.52 -5.31
CA ALA A 434 2.89 19.97 -5.43
C ALA A 434 1.76 20.66 -4.64
N LEU A 435 0.82 19.92 -4.08
CA LEU A 435 -0.36 20.47 -3.44
C LEU A 435 -0.71 19.75 -2.14
N ILE A 436 0.13 19.94 -1.12
CA ILE A 436 -0.36 19.71 0.23
C ILE A 436 -1.41 20.78 0.48
N LYS A 437 -2.67 20.38 0.50
CA LYS A 437 -3.80 21.23 0.87
C LYS A 437 -4.12 20.97 2.33
N PRO A 438 -3.55 21.72 3.28
CA PRO A 438 -4.02 21.61 4.65
C PRO A 438 -5.47 22.09 4.68
N THR A 439 -6.35 21.31 5.23
CA THR A 439 -7.80 21.59 5.32
C THR A 439 -8.12 22.85 6.10
N SER A 440 -7.15 23.44 6.80
CA SER A 440 -7.33 24.69 7.54
C SER A 440 -6.02 25.43 7.81
N PRO A 441 -5.37 26.08 6.83
CA PRO A 441 -4.27 26.97 7.16
C PRO A 441 -4.84 28.35 7.45
N LYS A 442 -4.85 28.74 8.70
CA LYS A 442 -5.03 30.16 9.08
C LYS A 442 -3.80 31.00 8.67
N SER A 443 -2.65 30.37 8.39
CA SER A 443 -1.42 31.03 7.98
C SER A 443 -1.03 30.58 6.56
N GLU A 444 -1.06 31.51 5.63
CA GLU A 444 -0.60 31.28 4.26
C GLU A 444 0.92 31.04 4.19
N ALA A 445 1.68 31.70 5.07
CA ALA A 445 3.12 31.47 5.22
C ALA A 445 3.42 30.00 5.52
N LEU A 446 2.67 29.39 6.45
CA LEU A 446 2.85 27.99 6.79
C LEU A 446 2.59 27.07 5.58
N ARG A 447 1.54 27.35 4.79
CA ARG A 447 1.23 26.57 3.59
C ARG A 447 2.37 26.60 2.58
N LEU A 448 2.95 27.77 2.34
CA LEU A 448 4.09 27.92 1.42
C LEU A 448 5.33 27.18 1.93
N LEU A 449 5.62 27.27 3.23
CA LEU A 449 6.74 26.57 3.85
C LEU A 449 6.56 25.04 3.80
N VAL A 450 5.36 24.54 4.07
CA VAL A 450 5.05 23.11 3.96
C VAL A 450 5.21 22.65 2.50
N ASN A 451 4.74 23.43 1.53
CA ASN A 451 4.94 23.12 0.12
C ASN A 451 6.42 23.15 -0.30
N GLN A 452 7.19 24.08 0.25
CA GLN A 452 8.64 24.16 0.01
C GLN A 452 9.37 22.92 0.55
N LEU A 453 9.04 22.47 1.78
CA LEU A 453 9.57 21.22 2.33
C LEU A 453 9.00 19.99 1.62
N GLY A 454 7.78 20.05 1.12
CA GLY A 454 7.15 18.99 0.34
C GLY A 454 7.91 18.58 -0.91
N VAL A 455 8.83 19.40 -1.39
CA VAL A 455 9.79 19.05 -2.46
C VAL A 455 10.90 18.13 -1.93
N SER A 456 11.19 18.16 -0.61
CA SER A 456 12.21 17.31 0.01
C SER A 456 11.70 15.87 0.13
N ASN A 457 12.46 14.90 -0.39
CA ASN A 457 12.15 13.49 -0.24
C ASN A 457 12.10 13.05 1.23
N GLN A 458 13.00 13.57 2.05
CA GLN A 458 13.08 13.24 3.47
C GLN A 458 11.80 13.67 4.21
N PHE A 459 11.35 14.91 4.00
CA PHE A 459 10.11 15.41 4.61
C PHE A 459 8.89 14.61 4.17
N ARG A 460 8.79 14.31 2.87
CA ARG A 460 7.72 13.48 2.33
C ARG A 460 7.73 12.06 2.89
N HIS A 461 8.92 11.49 3.06
CA HIS A 461 9.08 10.16 3.67
C HIS A 461 8.59 10.15 5.12
N HIS A 462 8.99 11.14 5.94
CA HIS A 462 8.53 11.26 7.32
C HIS A 462 7.02 11.50 7.39
N LEU A 463 6.47 12.31 6.49
CA LEU A 463 5.03 12.58 6.44
C LEU A 463 4.22 11.35 6.02
N SER A 464 4.70 10.61 5.02
CA SER A 464 4.13 9.33 4.61
C SER A 464 4.22 8.29 5.73
N ALA A 465 5.37 8.18 6.39
CA ALA A 465 5.54 7.30 7.54
C ALA A 465 4.57 7.63 8.68
N LEU A 466 4.37 8.93 8.96
CA LEU A 466 3.39 9.37 9.96
C LEU A 466 1.95 8.98 9.57
N GLN A 467 1.57 9.15 8.31
CA GLN A 467 0.28 8.70 7.78
C GLN A 467 0.09 7.19 7.96
N GLN A 468 1.12 6.41 7.63
CA GLN A 468 1.07 4.95 7.76
C GLN A 468 0.93 4.51 9.22
N THR A 469 1.60 5.20 10.17
CA THR A 469 1.42 4.90 11.60
C THR A 469 0.00 5.18 12.08
N GLN A 470 -0.67 6.21 11.57
CA GLN A 470 -2.08 6.49 11.89
C GLN A 470 -3.02 5.39 11.37
N ILE A 471 -2.81 4.95 10.12
CA ILE A 471 -3.57 3.84 9.53
C ILE A 471 -3.36 2.56 10.34
N LEU A 472 -2.10 2.26 10.71
CA LEU A 472 -1.75 1.10 11.51
C LEU A 472 -2.40 1.15 12.91
N GLU A 473 -2.35 2.29 13.59
CA GLU A 473 -2.98 2.48 14.90
C GLU A 473 -4.49 2.24 14.85
N SER A 474 -5.16 2.80 13.83
CA SER A 474 -6.59 2.56 13.61
C SER A 474 -6.90 1.07 13.43
N ARG A 475 -6.15 0.37 12.58
CA ARG A 475 -6.32 -1.07 12.32
C ARG A 475 -6.04 -1.93 13.55
N LEU A 476 -4.97 -1.63 14.30
CA LEU A 476 -4.65 -2.35 15.53
C LEU A 476 -5.71 -2.14 16.62
N THR A 477 -6.26 -0.93 16.70
CA THR A 477 -7.36 -0.62 17.63
C THR A 477 -8.64 -1.40 17.28
N ASP A 478 -8.98 -1.49 16.00
CA ASP A 478 -10.09 -2.32 15.51
C ASP A 478 -9.86 -3.81 15.86
N TRP A 479 -8.65 -4.31 15.68
CA TRP A 479 -8.33 -5.68 16.05
C TRP A 479 -8.38 -5.91 17.56
N GLN A 480 -7.91 -4.96 18.36
CA GLN A 480 -8.02 -5.03 19.83
C GLN A 480 -9.47 -5.15 20.27
N GLN A 481 -10.36 -4.36 19.69
CA GLN A 481 -11.81 -4.46 19.98
C GLN A 481 -12.38 -5.83 19.58
N ARG A 482 -11.93 -6.39 18.47
CA ARG A 482 -12.38 -7.71 17.99
C ARG A 482 -11.90 -8.87 18.86
N MET A 483 -10.77 -8.72 19.59
CA MET A 483 -10.25 -9.80 20.46
C MET A 483 -11.27 -10.19 21.52
N ALA A 484 -12.02 -9.25 22.08
CA ALA A 484 -13.09 -9.54 23.04
C ALA A 484 -14.21 -10.43 22.46
N TYR A 485 -14.51 -10.30 21.17
CA TYR A 485 -15.51 -11.14 20.51
C TYR A 485 -15.06 -12.57 20.27
N TYR A 486 -13.74 -12.83 20.15
CA TYR A 486 -13.24 -14.19 19.94
C TYR A 486 -13.46 -15.07 21.18
N ASP A 487 -13.30 -14.53 22.38
CA ASP A 487 -13.61 -15.26 23.63
C ASP A 487 -15.10 -15.60 23.71
N LEU A 488 -15.99 -14.65 23.40
CA LEU A 488 -17.43 -14.87 23.33
C LEU A 488 -17.80 -15.93 22.28
N MET A 489 -17.13 -15.90 21.13
CA MET A 489 -17.35 -16.93 20.07
C MET A 489 -16.91 -18.33 20.52
N LEU A 490 -15.83 -18.44 21.32
CA LEU A 490 -15.41 -19.71 21.87
C LEU A 490 -16.41 -20.24 22.87
N ASP A 491 -16.95 -19.38 23.77
CA ASP A 491 -18.00 -19.73 24.73
C ASP A 491 -19.28 -20.19 24.01
N GLU A 492 -19.72 -19.43 23.01
CA GLU A 492 -20.92 -19.77 22.24
C GLU A 492 -20.74 -21.07 21.46
N ARG A 493 -19.55 -21.32 20.86
CA ARG A 493 -19.26 -22.59 20.19
C ARG A 493 -19.30 -23.77 21.16
N GLU A 494 -18.77 -23.61 22.36
CA GLU A 494 -18.83 -24.62 23.40
C GLU A 494 -20.29 -24.93 23.77
N GLU A 495 -21.08 -23.89 24.02
CA GLU A 495 -22.49 -24.04 24.34
C GLU A 495 -23.31 -24.68 23.22
N GLN A 496 -23.15 -24.21 21.98
CA GLN A 496 -23.83 -24.78 20.81
C GLN A 496 -23.45 -26.25 20.59
N ARG A 497 -22.19 -26.62 20.84
CA ARG A 497 -21.75 -28.01 20.72
C ARG A 497 -22.43 -28.88 21.76
N LEU A 498 -22.46 -28.43 23.02
CA LEU A 498 -23.15 -29.13 24.09
C LEU A 498 -24.66 -29.29 23.80
N GLN A 499 -25.30 -28.21 23.36
CA GLN A 499 -26.73 -28.25 22.98
C GLN A 499 -26.98 -29.25 21.84
N ARG A 500 -26.12 -29.24 20.79
CA ARG A 500 -26.24 -30.20 19.69
C ARG A 500 -26.06 -31.64 20.13
N ALA A 501 -25.07 -31.92 20.98
CA ALA A 501 -24.82 -33.23 21.53
C ALA A 501 -26.01 -33.71 22.38
N HIS A 502 -26.58 -32.85 23.25
CA HIS A 502 -27.78 -33.17 24.03
C HIS A 502 -28.99 -33.43 23.12
N LEU A 503 -29.23 -32.60 22.11
CA LEU A 503 -30.34 -32.82 21.16
C LEU A 503 -30.18 -34.13 20.39
N MET A 504 -28.96 -34.48 19.99
CA MET A 504 -28.69 -35.76 19.31
C MET A 504 -28.93 -36.96 20.23
N LEU A 505 -28.53 -36.89 21.50
CA LEU A 505 -28.77 -37.95 22.48
C LEU A 505 -30.25 -38.11 22.83
N GLN A 506 -31.02 -37.02 22.83
CA GLN A 506 -32.47 -37.04 23.00
C GLN A 506 -33.22 -37.57 21.78
N ASN A 507 -32.54 -37.77 20.67
CA ASN A 507 -33.17 -38.32 19.47
C ASN A 507 -33.77 -39.71 19.78
N GLN A 508 -35.02 -39.94 19.38
CA GLN A 508 -35.73 -41.17 19.61
C GLN A 508 -34.98 -42.42 19.13
N ILE A 509 -34.09 -42.29 18.14
CA ILE A 509 -33.28 -43.41 17.63
C ILE A 509 -32.34 -43.91 18.72
N PHE A 510 -31.62 -43.02 19.41
CA PHE A 510 -30.69 -43.43 20.50
C PHE A 510 -31.45 -43.95 21.73
N ALA A 511 -32.63 -43.42 22.03
CA ALA A 511 -33.49 -43.90 23.09
C ALA A 511 -34.02 -45.31 22.82
N GLN A 512 -34.18 -45.71 21.55
CA GLN A 512 -34.64 -47.03 21.14
C GLN A 512 -33.52 -48.06 20.95
N LEU A 513 -32.27 -47.65 20.96
CA LEU A 513 -31.09 -48.53 20.73
C LEU A 513 -31.11 -49.77 21.65
N PRO A 514 -31.34 -49.68 22.97
CA PRO A 514 -31.38 -50.85 23.85
C PRO A 514 -32.46 -51.85 23.42
N ARG A 515 -33.62 -51.31 23.02
CA ARG A 515 -34.74 -52.15 22.54
C ARG A 515 -34.46 -52.84 21.19
N LEU A 516 -33.77 -52.15 20.31
CA LEU A 516 -33.32 -52.68 19.03
C LEU A 516 -32.25 -53.77 19.22
N VAL A 517 -31.35 -53.61 20.20
CA VAL A 517 -30.40 -54.65 20.55
C VAL A 517 -31.08 -55.87 21.11
N GLU A 518 -32.10 -55.73 22.00
CA GLU A 518 -32.89 -56.80 22.53
C GLU A 518 -33.64 -57.56 21.40
N GLN A 519 -34.27 -56.83 20.50
CA GLN A 519 -34.97 -57.42 19.33
C GLN A 519 -34.00 -58.15 18.41
N ARG A 520 -32.80 -57.66 18.22
CA ARG A 520 -31.75 -58.30 17.44
C ARG A 520 -31.31 -59.60 18.10
N ASP A 521 -31.12 -59.58 19.45
CA ASP A 521 -30.74 -60.78 20.20
C ASP A 521 -31.83 -61.89 20.13
N ASP A 522 -33.09 -61.48 20.23
CA ASP A 522 -34.23 -62.41 20.05
C ASP A 522 -34.25 -63.00 18.61
N LEU A 523 -34.05 -62.20 17.60
CA LEU A 523 -33.94 -62.65 16.22
C LEU A 523 -32.74 -63.58 16.02
N ALA A 524 -31.57 -63.26 16.59
CA ALA A 524 -30.40 -64.12 16.53
C ALA A 524 -30.62 -65.47 17.21
N GLN A 525 -31.28 -65.50 18.39
CA GLN A 525 -31.61 -66.70 19.10
C GLN A 525 -32.65 -67.56 18.31
N THR A 526 -33.64 -66.91 17.70
CA THR A 526 -34.63 -67.55 16.89
C THR A 526 -34.01 -68.21 15.66
N LEU A 527 -33.11 -67.51 14.97
CA LEU A 527 -32.37 -68.04 13.84
C LEU A 527 -31.48 -69.21 14.26
N MET A 528 -30.73 -69.08 15.36
CA MET A 528 -29.89 -70.16 15.87
C MET A 528 -30.69 -71.41 16.26
N LYS A 529 -31.86 -71.24 16.89
CA LYS A 529 -32.77 -72.38 17.22
C LYS A 529 -33.30 -73.03 15.97
N ALA A 530 -33.76 -72.29 14.96
CA ALA A 530 -34.21 -72.75 13.69
C ALA A 530 -33.13 -73.54 12.93
N GLU A 531 -31.88 -73.06 12.99
CA GLU A 531 -30.73 -73.78 12.39
C GLU A 531 -30.39 -75.09 13.13
N GLN A 532 -30.40 -75.09 14.44
CA GLN A 532 -30.10 -76.30 15.25
C GLN A 532 -31.16 -77.37 15.09
N GLN A 533 -32.42 -76.95 14.95
CA GLN A 533 -33.57 -77.89 14.83
C GLN A 533 -33.90 -78.25 13.37
N GLY A 534 -33.29 -77.59 12.40
CA GLY A 534 -33.60 -77.73 10.99
C GLY A 534 -35.05 -77.29 10.66
N ASP A 535 -35.58 -76.35 11.46
CA ASP A 535 -36.96 -75.91 11.31
C ASP A 535 -37.11 -74.89 10.17
N ALA A 536 -37.49 -75.37 9.02
CA ALA A 536 -37.70 -74.60 7.83
C ALA A 536 -38.94 -73.68 7.89
N GLU A 537 -39.89 -73.97 8.78
CA GLU A 537 -41.16 -73.21 8.89
C GLU A 537 -40.93 -71.85 9.51
N VAL A 538 -40.00 -71.74 10.43
CA VAL A 538 -39.62 -70.45 11.11
C VAL A 538 -39.04 -69.45 10.14
N LEU A 539 -38.31 -69.92 9.15
CA LEU A 539 -37.61 -69.02 8.17
C LEU A 539 -38.38 -68.84 6.85
N MET A 540 -39.64 -69.23 6.84
CA MET A 540 -40.49 -69.03 5.64
C MET A 540 -40.70 -67.53 5.36
N ALA A 541 -40.89 -67.22 4.08
CA ALA A 541 -41.23 -65.84 3.68
C ALA A 541 -42.56 -65.39 4.34
N PRO A 542 -42.70 -64.12 4.75
CA PRO A 542 -43.83 -63.60 5.54
C PRO A 542 -45.18 -63.89 4.96
N GLN A 543 -45.32 -64.03 3.67
CA GLN A 543 -46.54 -64.37 2.95
C GLN A 543 -47.09 -65.79 3.29
N PHE A 544 -46.18 -66.65 3.71
CA PHE A 544 -46.59 -68.03 4.05
C PHE A 544 -46.95 -68.20 5.54
N HIS A 545 -46.53 -67.29 6.42
CA HIS A 545 -46.86 -67.39 7.84
C HIS A 545 -48.35 -67.37 8.12
N GLN A 546 -49.13 -66.67 7.33
CA GLN A 546 -50.61 -66.71 7.45
C GLN A 546 -51.17 -68.03 7.13
N TRP A 547 -50.57 -68.73 6.17
CA TRP A 547 -51.06 -70.11 5.78
C TRP A 547 -50.67 -71.13 6.84
N VAL A 548 -49.50 -71.04 7.42
CA VAL A 548 -49.06 -71.88 8.55
C VAL A 548 -50.01 -71.69 9.72
N ALA A 549 -50.31 -70.44 10.09
CA ALA A 549 -51.22 -70.09 11.17
C ALA A 549 -52.62 -70.65 10.91
N ARG A 550 -53.17 -70.50 9.71
CA ARG A 550 -54.48 -71.09 9.31
C ARG A 550 -54.44 -72.57 9.35
N LEU A 551 -53.35 -73.21 8.96
CA LEU A 551 -53.22 -74.69 9.03
C LEU A 551 -53.26 -75.17 10.50
N HIS A 552 -52.52 -74.51 11.39
CA HIS A 552 -52.50 -74.78 12.82
C HIS A 552 -53.90 -74.60 13.44
N GLU A 553 -54.58 -73.53 13.10
CA GLU A 553 -55.98 -73.31 13.55
C GLU A 553 -56.94 -74.38 13.05
N ALA A 554 -56.81 -74.72 11.79
CA ALA A 554 -57.65 -75.78 11.22
C ALA A 554 -57.38 -77.18 11.85
N GLN A 555 -56.09 -77.43 12.17
CA GLN A 555 -55.74 -78.67 12.92
C GLN A 555 -56.31 -78.66 14.33
N GLN A 556 -56.21 -77.56 15.04
CA GLN A 556 -56.82 -77.42 16.37
C GLN A 556 -58.36 -77.60 16.34
N ARG A 557 -59.01 -77.03 15.34
CA ARG A 557 -60.44 -77.19 15.14
C ARG A 557 -60.82 -78.67 14.86
N LEU A 558 -59.99 -79.34 14.06
CA LEU A 558 -60.20 -80.79 13.79
C LEU A 558 -59.99 -81.58 15.07
N GLN A 559 -59.04 -81.30 15.89
CA GLN A 559 -58.74 -81.90 17.17
C GLN A 559 -59.90 -81.69 18.19
N LYS A 560 -60.48 -80.46 18.23
CA LYS A 560 -61.66 -80.16 19.05
C LYS A 560 -62.89 -80.97 18.61
N ILE A 561 -63.03 -81.34 17.32
CA ILE A 561 -64.08 -82.19 16.85
C ILE A 561 -63.97 -83.62 17.47
N GLU A 562 -62.79 -84.12 17.82
CA GLU A 562 -62.58 -85.40 18.51
C GLU A 562 -63.12 -85.42 19.93
N THR A 563 -63.25 -84.28 20.58
CA THR A 563 -63.81 -84.19 21.93
C THR A 563 -65.32 -84.09 21.95
N LEU A 564 -65.99 -84.03 20.80
CA LEU A 564 -67.45 -84.02 20.69
C LEU A 564 -68.09 -85.41 20.89
N LYS A 565 -69.41 -85.48 21.29
CA LYS A 565 -70.13 -86.72 21.44
C LYS A 565 -70.10 -87.54 20.15
N ALA A 566 -69.95 -88.87 20.23
CA ALA A 566 -69.81 -89.83 19.12
C ALA A 566 -70.84 -89.65 17.99
N GLN A 567 -72.04 -89.22 18.29
CA GLN A 567 -73.11 -88.98 17.34
C GLN A 567 -72.86 -87.74 16.42
N LEU A 568 -72.00 -86.82 16.80
CA LEU A 568 -71.66 -85.61 16.03
C LEU A 568 -70.32 -85.72 15.28
N GLN A 569 -69.62 -86.85 15.45
CA GLN A 569 -68.28 -87.08 14.87
C GLN A 569 -68.34 -87.65 13.46
N GLN A 570 -68.80 -87.07 12.50
CA GLN A 570 -68.85 -87.57 11.12
C GLN A 570 -67.49 -88.17 10.65
N PRO A 571 -67.19 -89.47 10.85
CA PRO A 571 -65.85 -90.06 10.72
C PRO A 571 -65.28 -89.97 9.29
N ALA A 572 -66.16 -90.17 8.27
CA ALA A 572 -65.72 -90.08 6.86
C ALA A 572 -65.27 -88.66 6.47
N LEU A 573 -66.01 -87.64 6.89
CA LEU A 573 -65.70 -86.22 6.62
C LEU A 573 -64.48 -85.81 7.37
N LYS A 574 -64.33 -86.31 8.62
CA LYS A 574 -63.13 -86.05 9.42
C LYS A 574 -61.86 -86.60 8.76
N ALA A 575 -61.93 -87.86 8.26
CA ALA A 575 -60.80 -88.46 7.56
C ALA A 575 -60.43 -87.72 6.28
N GLU A 576 -61.41 -87.20 5.56
CA GLU A 576 -61.22 -86.41 4.36
C GLU A 576 -60.49 -85.06 4.71
N TYR A 577 -60.94 -84.32 5.70
CA TYR A 577 -60.35 -83.12 6.15
C TYR A 577 -58.96 -83.34 6.70
N ALA A 578 -58.72 -84.35 7.49
CA ALA A 578 -57.40 -84.75 7.97
C ALA A 578 -56.43 -85.03 6.81
N ALA A 579 -56.93 -85.76 5.76
CA ALA A 579 -56.11 -86.01 4.59
C ALA A 579 -55.82 -84.75 3.76
N ARG A 580 -56.75 -83.80 3.69
CA ARG A 580 -56.52 -82.47 3.05
C ARG A 580 -55.52 -81.65 3.83
N LEU A 581 -55.65 -81.55 5.15
CA LEU A 581 -54.71 -80.80 6.02
C LEU A 581 -53.31 -81.44 5.98
N LYS A 582 -53.21 -82.77 5.93
CA LYS A 582 -51.93 -83.47 5.77
C LYS A 582 -51.25 -83.10 4.45
N ARG A 583 -52.02 -83.05 3.35
CA ARG A 583 -51.49 -82.65 2.02
C ARG A 583 -51.02 -81.17 2.05
N ILE A 584 -51.87 -80.27 2.57
CA ILE A 584 -51.49 -78.82 2.67
C ILE A 584 -50.26 -78.68 3.53
N ARG A 585 -50.17 -79.36 4.68
CA ARG A 585 -48.95 -79.35 5.51
C ARG A 585 -47.73 -79.84 4.74
N GLY A 586 -47.88 -80.99 4.01
CA GLY A 586 -46.79 -81.54 3.19
C GLY A 586 -46.28 -80.54 2.13
N THR A 587 -47.22 -79.83 1.46
CA THR A 587 -46.88 -78.82 0.49
C THR A 587 -46.19 -77.67 1.13
N LEU A 588 -46.67 -77.17 2.27
CA LEU A 588 -46.04 -76.07 2.99
C LEU A 588 -44.61 -76.40 3.51
N VAL A 589 -44.50 -77.66 4.08
CA VAL A 589 -43.18 -78.12 4.55
C VAL A 589 -42.23 -78.31 3.38
N TRP A 590 -42.70 -78.80 2.23
CA TRP A 590 -41.85 -78.91 1.03
C TRP A 590 -41.38 -77.55 0.54
N LEU A 591 -42.31 -76.58 0.39
CA LEU A 591 -41.98 -75.22 -0.01
C LEU A 591 -41.01 -74.53 1.01
N ALA A 592 -41.22 -74.76 2.29
CA ALA A 592 -40.31 -74.25 3.34
C ALA A 592 -38.92 -74.87 3.20
N SER A 593 -38.82 -76.17 2.98
CA SER A 593 -37.57 -76.91 2.81
C SER A 593 -36.78 -76.47 1.56
N GLU A 594 -37.52 -76.28 0.44
CA GLU A 594 -36.93 -75.87 -0.82
C GLU A 594 -36.34 -74.44 -0.70
N ALA A 595 -37.04 -73.50 -0.07
CA ALA A 595 -36.60 -72.12 0.12
C ALA A 595 -35.64 -71.94 1.32
N TYR A 596 -35.50 -72.98 2.17
CA TYR A 596 -34.71 -72.84 3.43
C TYR A 596 -33.26 -72.37 3.25
N PRO A 597 -32.46 -72.90 2.30
CA PRO A 597 -31.09 -72.46 2.13
C PRO A 597 -30.96 -70.96 1.80
N ASP A 598 -31.87 -70.46 0.94
CA ASP A 598 -31.86 -69.09 0.50
C ASP A 598 -32.40 -68.15 1.59
N ASN A 599 -33.50 -68.51 2.23
CA ASN A 599 -34.05 -67.73 3.36
C ASN A 599 -33.07 -67.64 4.55
N ARG A 600 -32.40 -68.78 4.85
CA ARG A 600 -31.37 -68.84 5.88
C ARG A 600 -30.23 -67.87 5.53
N ARG A 601 -29.70 -67.90 4.30
CA ARG A 601 -28.62 -66.99 3.86
C ARG A 601 -29.04 -65.51 3.95
N GLN A 602 -30.32 -65.24 3.51
CA GLN A 602 -30.83 -63.85 3.61
C GLN A 602 -31.01 -63.43 5.06
N ALA A 603 -31.49 -64.24 5.96
CA ALA A 603 -31.66 -63.99 7.38
C ALA A 603 -30.29 -63.74 8.05
N GLN A 604 -29.24 -64.53 7.75
CA GLN A 604 -27.90 -64.38 8.23
C GLN A 604 -27.29 -63.05 7.73
N LYS A 605 -27.50 -62.74 6.45
CA LYS A 605 -27.02 -61.48 5.85
C LYS A 605 -27.70 -60.25 6.50
N ALA A 606 -29.01 -60.29 6.64
CA ALA A 606 -29.78 -59.23 7.27
C ALA A 606 -29.38 -59.02 8.76
N LEU A 607 -29.12 -60.11 9.48
CA LEU A 607 -28.63 -60.04 10.85
C LEU A 607 -27.23 -59.41 10.92
N ALA A 608 -26.32 -59.80 10.01
CA ALA A 608 -24.98 -59.23 9.94
C ALA A 608 -25.00 -57.72 9.57
N GLU A 609 -25.88 -57.32 8.66
CA GLU A 609 -26.08 -55.89 8.31
C GLU A 609 -26.66 -55.10 9.49
N LEU A 610 -27.60 -55.69 10.23
CA LEU A 610 -28.16 -55.09 11.45
C LEU A 610 -27.08 -54.96 12.53
N ASP A 611 -26.23 -55.98 12.71
CA ASP A 611 -25.10 -55.93 13.64
C ASP A 611 -24.16 -54.77 13.34
N GLN A 612 -23.77 -54.60 12.06
CA GLN A 612 -22.92 -53.51 11.65
C GLN A 612 -23.56 -52.13 11.91
N THR A 613 -24.86 -52.00 11.64
CA THR A 613 -25.56 -50.72 11.85
C THR A 613 -25.73 -50.40 13.33
N LEU A 614 -26.03 -51.38 14.17
CA LEU A 614 -26.12 -51.22 15.63
C LEU A 614 -24.76 -50.93 16.25
N ASP A 615 -23.68 -51.58 15.78
CA ASP A 615 -22.31 -51.29 16.25
C ASP A 615 -21.90 -49.85 15.90
N LYS A 616 -22.20 -49.40 14.67
CA LYS A 616 -21.94 -47.99 14.29
C LYS A 616 -22.75 -47.02 15.15
N ALA A 617 -24.03 -47.28 15.38
CA ALA A 617 -24.90 -46.43 16.19
C ALA A 617 -24.43 -46.37 17.66
N ASN A 618 -24.02 -47.51 18.23
CA ASN A 618 -23.46 -47.57 19.59
C ASN A 618 -22.14 -46.84 19.69
N LYS A 619 -21.26 -46.98 18.69
CA LYS A 619 -19.99 -46.21 18.63
C LYS A 619 -20.25 -44.73 18.57
N GLN A 620 -21.19 -44.29 17.74
CA GLN A 620 -21.57 -42.87 17.64
C GLN A 620 -22.17 -42.33 18.96
N GLN A 621 -23.04 -43.11 19.60
CA GLN A 621 -23.62 -42.76 20.90
C GLN A 621 -22.50 -42.62 21.98
N ASN A 622 -21.56 -43.58 22.03
CA ASN A 622 -20.46 -43.56 22.97
C ASN A 622 -19.51 -42.37 22.70
N GLN A 623 -19.25 -42.04 21.44
CA GLN A 623 -18.47 -40.85 21.07
C GLN A 623 -19.17 -39.57 21.55
N LEU A 624 -20.49 -39.44 21.33
CA LEU A 624 -21.24 -38.27 21.83
C LEU A 624 -21.26 -38.20 23.36
N LEU A 625 -21.32 -39.31 24.05
CA LEU A 625 -21.23 -39.34 25.51
C LEU A 625 -19.85 -38.95 26.02
N LEU A 626 -18.78 -39.38 25.34
CA LEU A 626 -17.42 -38.97 25.63
C LEU A 626 -17.25 -37.48 25.37
N GLU A 627 -17.77 -36.94 24.28
CA GLU A 627 -17.75 -35.53 23.97
C GLU A 627 -18.50 -34.65 25.00
N LEU A 628 -19.52 -35.21 25.67
CA LEU A 628 -20.20 -34.51 26.75
C LEU A 628 -19.45 -34.61 28.08
N GLN A 629 -18.70 -35.70 28.31
CA GLN A 629 -17.86 -35.87 29.51
C GLN A 629 -16.55 -35.10 29.42
N ASP A 630 -15.87 -35.18 28.29
CA ASP A 630 -14.68 -34.39 27.98
C ASP A 630 -15.13 -33.03 27.43
N ARG A 631 -15.18 -32.01 28.29
CA ARG A 631 -15.28 -30.63 27.81
C ARG A 631 -14.06 -30.36 26.96
N PRO A 632 -14.19 -30.01 25.66
CA PRO A 632 -13.03 -29.60 24.90
C PRO A 632 -12.47 -28.38 25.59
N ASP A 633 -11.25 -28.53 26.05
CA ASP A 633 -10.53 -27.45 26.65
C ASP A 633 -10.05 -26.52 25.53
N TYR A 634 -10.78 -25.44 25.29
CA TYR A 634 -10.34 -24.36 24.42
C TYR A 634 -9.22 -23.52 25.05
N ALA A 635 -8.53 -24.01 26.11
CA ALA A 635 -7.47 -23.31 26.80
C ALA A 635 -6.32 -22.92 25.84
N ALA A 636 -5.97 -23.81 24.91
CA ALA A 636 -4.94 -23.52 23.91
C ALA A 636 -5.37 -22.35 22.98
N GLN A 637 -6.61 -22.35 22.51
CA GLN A 637 -7.16 -21.28 21.69
C GLN A 637 -7.29 -19.98 22.46
N ARG A 638 -7.75 -20.03 23.73
CA ARG A 638 -7.81 -18.86 24.62
C ARG A 638 -6.42 -18.29 24.88
N GLN A 639 -5.41 -19.15 25.10
CA GLN A 639 -4.03 -18.70 25.24
C GLN A 639 -3.51 -18.04 23.95
N GLN A 640 -3.86 -18.57 22.78
CA GLN A 640 -3.52 -17.92 21.49
C GLN A 640 -4.19 -16.55 21.35
N VAL A 641 -5.48 -16.43 21.65
CA VAL A 641 -6.21 -15.16 21.62
C VAL A 641 -5.57 -14.15 22.58
N ALA A 642 -5.27 -14.57 23.81
CA ALA A 642 -4.59 -13.72 24.80
C ALA A 642 -3.18 -13.30 24.35
N ALA A 643 -2.41 -14.20 23.76
CA ALA A 643 -1.08 -13.90 23.22
C ALA A 643 -1.16 -12.91 22.04
N ILE A 644 -2.16 -13.04 21.16
CA ILE A 644 -2.40 -12.09 20.07
C ILE A 644 -2.83 -10.74 20.63
N ALA A 645 -3.73 -10.70 21.60
CA ALA A 645 -4.18 -9.46 22.25
C ALA A 645 -3.00 -8.70 22.89
N LEU A 646 -2.12 -9.41 23.58
CA LEU A 646 -0.89 -8.83 24.16
C LEU A 646 0.05 -8.28 23.08
N ARG A 647 0.21 -9.00 21.97
CA ARG A 647 1.02 -8.52 20.85
C ARG A 647 0.42 -7.26 20.20
N ILE A 648 -0.89 -7.22 20.01
CA ILE A 648 -1.59 -6.03 19.49
C ILE A 648 -1.33 -4.83 20.40
N GLU A 649 -1.44 -5.00 21.71
CA GLU A 649 -1.17 -3.95 22.68
C GLU A 649 0.27 -3.45 22.61
N GLN A 650 1.24 -4.36 22.55
CA GLN A 650 2.66 -4.02 22.40
C GLN A 650 2.92 -3.26 21.08
N GLN A 651 2.27 -3.65 19.99
CA GLN A 651 2.41 -2.99 18.70
C GLN A 651 1.74 -1.61 18.68
N LEU A 652 0.58 -1.46 19.33
CA LEU A 652 -0.07 -0.17 19.54
C LEU A 652 0.85 0.80 20.30
N GLN A 653 1.51 0.31 21.34
CA GLN A 653 2.44 1.13 22.13
C GLN A 653 3.64 1.57 21.28
N LYS A 654 4.26 0.65 20.53
CA LYS A 654 5.37 0.95 19.61
C LYS A 654 4.94 1.92 18.48
N SER A 655 3.76 1.72 17.91
CA SER A 655 3.21 2.61 16.88
C SER A 655 3.05 4.04 17.41
N ARG A 656 2.55 4.19 18.66
CA ARG A 656 2.43 5.50 19.31
C ARG A 656 3.76 6.15 19.64
N GLU A 657 4.76 5.35 20.02
CA GLU A 657 6.13 5.86 20.23
C GLU A 657 6.71 6.37 18.90
N LEU A 658 6.66 5.56 17.84
CA LEU A 658 7.12 5.97 16.52
C LEU A 658 6.38 7.20 16.00
N GLN A 659 5.07 7.28 16.21
CA GLN A 659 4.26 8.45 15.85
C GLN A 659 4.75 9.72 16.54
N ARG A 660 5.09 9.65 17.85
CA ARG A 660 5.65 10.79 18.61
C ARG A 660 7.01 11.22 18.07
N ASP A 661 7.87 10.25 17.74
CA ASP A 661 9.18 10.51 17.18
C ASP A 661 9.08 11.18 15.80
N LEU A 662 8.21 10.68 14.92
CA LEU A 662 7.95 11.27 13.61
C LEU A 662 7.38 12.70 13.72
N VAL A 663 6.41 12.90 14.63
CA VAL A 663 5.86 14.24 14.92
C VAL A 663 6.98 15.18 15.40
N THR A 664 7.89 14.71 16.25
CA THR A 664 9.01 15.49 16.76
C THR A 664 9.98 15.85 15.64
N THR A 665 10.28 14.90 14.76
CA THR A 665 11.16 15.11 13.60
C THR A 665 10.57 16.12 12.61
N LEU A 666 9.32 15.93 12.20
CA LEU A 666 8.62 16.85 11.31
C LEU A 666 8.50 18.26 11.89
N LYS A 667 8.21 18.33 13.20
CA LYS A 667 8.21 19.61 13.92
C LYS A 667 9.57 20.30 13.88
N HIS A 668 10.64 19.52 14.06
CA HIS A 668 12.00 20.06 14.00
C HIS A 668 12.32 20.60 12.60
N GLU A 669 12.04 19.83 11.54
CA GLU A 669 12.28 20.25 10.15
C GLU A 669 11.54 21.54 9.79
N LEU A 670 10.23 21.60 10.12
CA LEU A 670 9.42 22.80 9.88
C LEU A 670 9.88 23.99 10.71
N THR A 671 10.22 23.77 11.99
CA THR A 671 10.73 24.82 12.86
C THR A 671 12.05 25.36 12.35
N GLN A 672 12.96 24.49 11.92
CA GLN A 672 14.26 24.89 11.34
C GLN A 672 14.07 25.76 10.08
N LEU A 673 13.15 25.39 9.19
CA LEU A 673 12.84 26.20 8.02
C LEU A 673 12.25 27.57 8.42
N ILE A 674 11.31 27.60 9.38
CA ILE A 674 10.74 28.85 9.89
C ILE A 674 11.84 29.75 10.49
N ASP A 675 12.75 29.19 11.29
CA ASP A 675 13.86 29.92 11.89
C ASP A 675 14.78 30.51 10.81
N GLN A 676 15.11 29.73 9.77
CA GLN A 676 15.89 30.21 8.62
C GLN A 676 15.20 31.39 7.90
N GLN A 677 13.88 31.27 7.71
CA GLN A 677 13.10 32.33 7.07
C GLN A 677 13.00 33.57 7.97
N GLN A 678 12.85 33.42 9.29
CA GLN A 678 12.86 34.54 10.23
C GLN A 678 14.22 35.26 10.22
N ASP A 679 15.31 34.54 10.18
CA ASP A 679 16.66 35.13 10.14
C ASP A 679 16.88 35.88 8.82
N LYS A 680 16.43 35.34 7.67
CA LYS A 680 16.45 36.11 6.40
C LYS A 680 15.65 37.42 6.48
N VAL A 681 14.45 37.37 7.09
CA VAL A 681 13.63 38.58 7.24
C VAL A 681 14.32 39.60 8.16
N LYS A 682 14.97 39.17 9.27
CA LYS A 682 15.77 40.02 10.13
C LYS A 682 16.96 40.67 9.37
N ASP A 683 17.61 39.91 8.50
CA ASP A 683 18.66 40.41 7.62
C ASP A 683 18.10 41.46 6.65
N TYR A 684 16.93 41.28 6.09
CA TYR A 684 16.28 42.30 5.25
C TYR A 684 15.93 43.55 6.05
N ILE A 685 15.47 43.41 7.30
CA ILE A 685 15.23 44.55 8.20
C ILE A 685 16.53 45.32 8.43
N LEU A 686 17.63 44.62 8.76
CA LEU A 686 18.95 45.24 8.98
C LEU A 686 19.43 45.97 7.72
N GLN A 687 19.34 45.33 6.55
CA GLN A 687 19.72 45.95 5.28
C GLN A 687 18.90 47.21 4.98
N ALA A 688 17.57 47.15 5.20
CA ALA A 688 16.67 48.28 5.01
C ALA A 688 17.01 49.46 5.97
N GLN A 689 17.28 49.15 7.25
CA GLN A 689 17.68 50.16 8.24
C GLN A 689 19.01 50.80 7.90
N LEU A 690 20.02 50.01 7.51
CA LEU A 690 21.33 50.53 7.08
C LEU A 690 21.20 51.40 5.84
N ALA A 691 20.37 50.98 4.86
CA ALA A 691 20.11 51.79 3.67
C ALA A 691 19.42 53.10 4.02
N LEU A 692 18.45 53.12 4.96
CA LEU A 692 17.80 54.34 5.43
C LEU A 692 18.77 55.28 6.13
N VAL A 693 19.67 54.78 7.00
CA VAL A 693 20.70 55.61 7.65
C VAL A 693 21.61 56.21 6.60
N ARG A 694 22.12 55.42 5.66
CA ARG A 694 22.95 55.88 4.55
C ARG A 694 22.29 56.99 3.72
N LEU A 695 21.03 56.80 3.34
CA LEU A 695 20.26 57.76 2.56
C LEU A 695 20.02 59.07 3.35
N ASN A 696 19.74 58.97 4.64
CA ASN A 696 19.58 60.15 5.51
C ASN A 696 20.90 60.91 5.66
N ASP A 697 22.02 60.22 5.86
CA ASP A 697 23.35 60.87 5.93
C ASP A 697 23.71 61.56 4.61
N GLN A 698 23.45 60.96 3.48
CA GLN A 698 23.63 61.54 2.16
C GLN A 698 22.78 62.82 1.99
N ALA A 699 21.50 62.76 2.42
CA ALA A 699 20.61 63.92 2.35
C ALA A 699 21.09 65.06 3.27
N LEU A 700 21.63 64.76 4.46
CA LEU A 700 22.22 65.76 5.38
C LEU A 700 23.49 66.39 4.79
N GLN A 701 24.38 65.61 4.22
CA GLN A 701 25.57 66.08 3.55
C GLN A 701 25.22 66.95 2.35
N GLN A 702 24.26 66.60 1.54
CA GLN A 702 23.76 67.39 0.43
C GLN A 702 23.13 68.72 0.88
N SER A 703 22.37 68.70 2.00
CA SER A 703 21.81 69.93 2.58
C SER A 703 22.84 70.86 3.16
N GLN A 704 23.96 70.35 3.70
CA GLN A 704 25.10 71.13 4.19
C GLN A 704 25.95 71.72 3.06
N THR A 705 26.05 70.97 1.92
CA THR A 705 26.79 71.49 0.74
C THR A 705 25.95 72.42 -0.12
N GLN A 706 24.60 72.39 -0.04
CA GLN A 706 23.65 73.27 -0.74
C GLN A 706 23.29 74.53 0.05
N GLY A 707 23.95 74.78 1.22
CA GLY A 707 23.84 76.06 1.92
C GLY A 707 24.34 77.25 1.09
N THR A 708 24.76 77.06 -0.17
CA THR A 708 25.12 78.08 -1.16
C THR A 708 24.37 77.76 -2.49
N GLN A 709 23.20 78.37 -2.64
CA GLN A 709 22.39 78.63 -3.87
C GLN A 709 22.47 77.67 -5.04
N VAL A 710 21.32 77.10 -5.39
CA VAL A 710 20.67 77.13 -6.74
C VAL A 710 19.24 76.51 -6.64
N PRO A 711 18.22 77.11 -7.30
CA PRO A 711 16.82 76.63 -7.22
C PRO A 711 16.62 75.29 -7.95
N ALA A 712 15.87 74.34 -7.29
CA ALA A 712 15.60 73.06 -7.80
C ALA A 712 14.74 73.07 -9.07
N PRO A 713 14.98 72.17 -10.06
CA PRO A 713 14.02 71.92 -11.12
C PRO A 713 12.81 71.14 -10.56
N GLU A 714 11.61 71.58 -10.93
CA GLU A 714 10.34 70.90 -10.64
C GLU A 714 10.38 69.50 -11.23
N ILE A 715 10.50 68.49 -10.38
CA ILE A 715 10.31 67.09 -10.76
C ILE A 715 8.83 66.78 -10.64
N GLY A 716 8.24 66.38 -11.77
CA GLY A 716 6.84 66.04 -11.92
C GLY A 716 6.29 65.11 -10.82
N ARG A 717 5.07 65.38 -10.40
CA ARG A 717 4.34 64.60 -9.40
C ARG A 717 4.29 63.13 -9.77
N PRO A 718 4.59 62.24 -8.81
CA PRO A 718 4.35 60.79 -9.02
C PRO A 718 2.84 60.55 -9.23
N PRO A 719 2.47 59.54 -10.00
CA PRO A 719 1.06 59.17 -10.16
C PRO A 719 0.47 58.80 -8.80
N GLN A 720 -0.61 59.52 -8.41
CA GLN A 720 -1.39 59.19 -7.25
C GLN A 720 -2.02 57.80 -7.44
N LEU A 721 -1.69 56.87 -6.61
CA LEU A 721 -2.45 55.64 -6.43
C LEU A 721 -3.87 56.01 -5.98
N ALA A 722 -4.84 55.92 -6.88
CA ALA A 722 -6.26 56.06 -6.55
C ALA A 722 -6.70 54.87 -5.69
N PRO A 723 -7.40 55.09 -4.57
CA PRO A 723 -8.03 54.00 -3.84
C PRO A 723 -9.30 53.59 -4.61
N THR A 724 -9.23 52.51 -5.34
CA THR A 724 -10.44 51.84 -5.88
C THR A 724 -11.18 51.16 -4.73
N VAL A 725 -12.07 51.88 -4.09
CA VAL A 725 -13.13 51.29 -3.27
C VAL A 725 -14.29 50.98 -4.20
N GLU A 726 -14.36 49.81 -4.73
CA GLU A 726 -15.53 49.30 -5.42
C GLU A 726 -16.48 48.70 -4.40
N LYS A 727 -17.56 49.45 -4.13
CA LYS A 727 -18.72 48.93 -3.41
C LYS A 727 -19.40 47.89 -4.30
N VAL A 728 -19.30 46.63 -3.92
CA VAL A 728 -20.18 45.57 -4.41
C VAL A 728 -21.57 45.80 -3.82
N GLN A 729 -22.51 46.29 -4.60
CA GLN A 729 -23.92 46.21 -4.33
C GLN A 729 -24.42 44.80 -4.59
N THR A 730 -25.07 44.27 -3.58
CA THR A 730 -25.91 43.07 -3.61
C THR A 730 -27.05 43.22 -4.64
N GLN A 731 -27.16 42.29 -5.54
CA GLN A 731 -28.41 41.71 -6.05
C GLN A 731 -28.24 40.22 -6.28
#